data_6a0de8c46fcb17b39dfa7edbcbea64ca
#
_entry.id   6a0de8c46fcb17b39dfa7edbcbea64ca
#
_cell.length_a   1.000
_cell.length_b   1.000
_cell.length_c   1.000
_cell.angle_alpha   90.00
_cell.angle_beta   90.00
_cell.angle_gamma   90.00
#
_symmetry.space_group_name_H-M   'P 1'
#
loop_
_entity.id
_entity.type
_entity.pdbx_description
1 polymer ?
#
loop_
_entity_poly.entity_id
_entity_poly.type
_entity_poly.pdbx_seq_one_letter_code
_entity_poly.pdbx_strand_id
1 'polypeptide(L)'
;MTCEPVGPDGLHVMGTPIALLPWPNDVRVDANALTSLHSGTVVQEKRIDLPILIDELRDDLEEATGGVWHGARGWDGEVRMRLDDTLGDRAYTIDTADGTMTIAGGGEAGLRAGVQTARQLIRGTAGLLPVMHIADEPAYEVRGYYLDVTRGRVPTLERLKEWARDLELRQYNQLHLYIEHSFAFPWLSEAWRGLDPLRPEDIMAFDAYCLDHGIELVPSISTFGHLYTTLRTHGLRHLGEFPEDADRPFSFVERMAHHTLNITLDEAYGLSTRLIDDYMPLFSSHRFNLCADETFDLGRGRSHAEAERTGVGAMYVRYVNRLCAHIAAQGHEPMLWADVALAHPETLGDLDAHATLLNWQYEPDPDDAKTAALAAAGVRQYVCPAVHGWNRTLPLLDRAWRNIAAMAGHGIRHEAAGFLVTDWGDYGHVNDPRLSAPGMMMGAECAWNGGGAGYDDVLRRIGLAMFADPTGALMRAWDVQARSAALTWHDAVRLLELDMGEGAPAKDALATFAWSPDEAERAVAGCDDADTARRAFLTALAPRLERVPDRTGALRTVQEAMAAAAVRPTSPAGRALMRACAGQDLLDEAGWRLAADRGILPDRGSMRDATAVAGALERWFEDYRDLWRETGRDAELSRVGAVVWRLADLLRGRDAEAA
;
A
#
# COMPACT_ATOMS: atom_id res chain seq x y z
N MET A 1 -14.68 36.18 -21.27
CA MET A 1 -14.39 35.66 -19.91
C MET A 1 -12.90 35.66 -19.72
N THR A 2 -12.42 36.32 -18.68
CA THR A 2 -10.97 36.34 -18.37
C THR A 2 -10.73 35.39 -17.21
N CYS A 3 -10.63 34.09 -17.50
CA CYS A 3 -10.20 33.11 -16.52
C CYS A 3 -8.70 33.26 -16.29
N GLU A 4 -8.31 33.41 -15.02
CA GLU A 4 -6.92 33.51 -14.60
C GLU A 4 -6.43 32.16 -14.03
N PRO A 5 -5.15 31.81 -14.23
CA PRO A 5 -4.59 30.60 -13.68
C PRO A 5 -4.59 30.63 -12.14
N VAL A 6 -4.97 29.53 -11.53
CA VAL A 6 -4.96 29.39 -10.07
C VAL A 6 -4.22 28.11 -9.63
N GLY A 7 -3.51 28.20 -8.53
CA GLY A 7 -2.95 27.04 -7.84
C GLY A 7 -3.94 26.45 -6.82
N PRO A 8 -3.53 25.37 -6.12
CA PRO A 8 -4.39 24.65 -5.17
C PRO A 8 -5.01 25.53 -4.08
N ASP A 9 -4.30 26.55 -3.63
CA ASP A 9 -4.80 27.51 -2.63
C ASP A 9 -5.78 28.54 -3.19
N GLY A 10 -5.88 28.66 -4.52
CA GLY A 10 -6.74 29.64 -5.19
C GLY A 10 -8.12 29.13 -5.58
N LEU A 11 -8.36 27.82 -5.47
CA LEU A 11 -9.63 27.24 -5.88
C LEU A 11 -10.62 27.20 -4.71
N HIS A 12 -11.55 28.15 -4.72
CA HIS A 12 -12.58 28.30 -3.68
C HIS A 12 -13.95 28.53 -4.29
N VAL A 13 -14.99 28.07 -3.58
CA VAL A 13 -16.40 28.46 -3.83
C VAL A 13 -16.95 29.08 -2.57
N MET A 14 -17.36 30.36 -2.64
CA MET A 14 -17.88 31.14 -1.50
C MET A 14 -16.99 31.06 -0.25
N GLY A 15 -15.65 31.07 -0.44
CA GLY A 15 -14.68 30.98 0.64
C GLY A 15 -14.39 29.57 1.16
N THR A 16 -15.04 28.55 0.59
CA THR A 16 -14.76 27.14 0.91
C THR A 16 -13.73 26.60 -0.08
N PRO A 17 -12.59 26.08 0.37
CA PRO A 17 -11.59 25.49 -0.52
C PRO A 17 -12.09 24.19 -1.14
N ILE A 18 -11.65 23.90 -2.36
CA ILE A 18 -11.92 22.66 -3.09
C ILE A 18 -10.63 21.84 -3.16
N ALA A 19 -10.68 20.57 -2.81
CA ALA A 19 -9.56 19.66 -2.93
C ALA A 19 -9.67 18.83 -4.22
N LEU A 20 -8.70 19.00 -5.12
CA LEU A 20 -8.48 18.08 -6.23
C LEU A 20 -7.19 17.28 -5.96
N LEU A 21 -7.26 15.97 -6.12
CA LEU A 21 -6.14 15.04 -5.96
C LEU A 21 -6.28 13.93 -7.02
N PRO A 22 -5.41 13.90 -8.04
CA PRO A 22 -4.31 14.84 -8.30
C PRO A 22 -4.79 16.25 -8.66
N TRP A 23 -3.90 17.24 -8.50
CA TRP A 23 -4.15 18.62 -8.95
C TRP A 23 -3.92 18.71 -10.47
N PRO A 24 -4.88 19.26 -11.25
CA PRO A 24 -4.71 19.40 -12.70
C PRO A 24 -3.59 20.40 -13.07
N ASN A 25 -2.92 20.16 -14.19
CA ASN A 25 -1.78 20.96 -14.64
C ASN A 25 -2.14 22.43 -15.00
N ASP A 26 -3.30 22.67 -15.60
CA ASP A 26 -3.80 24.02 -15.94
C ASP A 26 -5.23 24.19 -15.43
N VAL A 27 -5.40 25.01 -14.43
CA VAL A 27 -6.70 25.39 -13.84
C VAL A 27 -6.86 26.90 -13.93
N ARG A 28 -7.89 27.36 -14.64
CA ARG A 28 -8.21 28.77 -14.82
C ARG A 28 -9.61 29.07 -14.36
N VAL A 29 -9.78 30.10 -13.54
CA VAL A 29 -11.05 30.45 -12.90
C VAL A 29 -11.40 31.91 -13.16
N ASP A 30 -12.66 32.19 -13.45
CA ASP A 30 -13.22 33.54 -13.34
C ASP A 30 -13.67 33.76 -11.89
N ALA A 31 -12.85 34.51 -11.12
CA ALA A 31 -13.07 34.71 -9.69
C ALA A 31 -14.41 35.40 -9.35
N ASN A 32 -15.08 36.02 -10.34
CA ASN A 32 -16.30 36.78 -10.14
C ASN A 32 -17.56 36.08 -10.68
N ALA A 33 -17.40 34.90 -11.27
CA ALA A 33 -18.52 34.19 -11.90
C ALA A 33 -18.67 32.78 -11.31
N LEU A 34 -19.91 32.48 -10.93
CA LEU A 34 -20.33 31.16 -10.48
C LEU A 34 -21.36 30.59 -11.44
N THR A 35 -21.36 29.27 -11.58
CA THR A 35 -22.37 28.50 -12.28
C THR A 35 -22.96 27.44 -11.32
N SER A 36 -24.17 26.99 -11.58
CA SER A 36 -24.84 26.07 -10.66
C SER A 36 -25.49 24.94 -11.42
N LEU A 37 -25.24 23.73 -10.95
CA LEU A 37 -25.86 22.48 -11.40
C LEU A 37 -26.88 22.06 -10.32
N HIS A 38 -28.20 22.11 -10.60
CA HIS A 38 -29.22 21.75 -9.62
C HIS A 38 -29.98 20.46 -9.96
N SER A 39 -30.33 20.31 -11.23
CA SER A 39 -30.99 19.12 -11.78
C SER A 39 -30.82 19.13 -13.28
N GLY A 40 -30.96 17.97 -13.91
CA GLY A 40 -30.82 17.91 -15.38
C GLY A 40 -30.43 16.55 -15.91
N THR A 41 -29.66 16.57 -16.99
CA THR A 41 -29.25 15.36 -17.71
C THR A 41 -27.73 15.30 -17.85
N VAL A 42 -27.17 14.15 -17.48
CA VAL A 42 -25.81 13.75 -17.81
C VAL A 42 -25.84 13.08 -19.18
N VAL A 43 -25.20 13.67 -20.16
CA VAL A 43 -25.25 13.21 -21.55
C VAL A 43 -23.90 12.71 -22.01
N GLN A 44 -23.91 11.55 -22.62
CA GLN A 44 -22.75 10.93 -23.27
C GLN A 44 -22.91 11.01 -24.79
N GLU A 45 -21.89 11.53 -25.49
CA GLU A 45 -21.84 11.52 -26.95
C GLU A 45 -21.99 10.09 -27.50
N LYS A 46 -22.62 9.93 -28.66
CA LYS A 46 -22.95 8.61 -29.24
C LYS A 46 -21.73 7.72 -29.55
N ARG A 47 -20.56 8.32 -29.78
CA ARG A 47 -19.29 7.58 -30.00
C ARG A 47 -18.73 6.91 -28.73
N ILE A 48 -19.22 7.31 -27.57
CA ILE A 48 -18.78 6.82 -26.26
C ILE A 48 -19.72 5.69 -25.82
N ASP A 49 -19.16 4.63 -25.22
CA ASP A 49 -19.94 3.54 -24.59
C ASP A 49 -19.39 3.21 -23.20
N LEU A 50 -19.53 4.16 -22.29
CA LEU A 50 -19.06 4.08 -20.91
C LEU A 50 -20.21 4.42 -19.95
N PRO A 51 -21.24 3.54 -19.84
CA PRO A 51 -22.43 3.84 -19.04
C PRO A 51 -22.11 4.04 -17.55
N ILE A 52 -21.07 3.40 -17.04
CA ILE A 52 -20.62 3.55 -15.64
C ILE A 52 -20.33 5.03 -15.31
N LEU A 53 -19.72 5.79 -16.21
CA LEU A 53 -19.39 7.20 -15.99
C LEU A 53 -20.64 8.08 -15.89
N ILE A 54 -21.72 7.72 -16.62
CA ILE A 54 -23.02 8.39 -16.51
C ILE A 54 -23.58 8.16 -15.10
N ASP A 55 -23.60 6.90 -14.66
CA ASP A 55 -24.15 6.51 -13.37
C ASP A 55 -23.37 7.16 -12.21
N GLU A 56 -22.04 7.15 -12.26
CA GLU A 56 -21.18 7.78 -11.26
C GLU A 56 -21.38 9.30 -11.17
N LEU A 57 -21.44 10.00 -12.30
CA LEU A 57 -21.69 11.45 -12.31
C LEU A 57 -23.10 11.76 -11.81
N ARG A 58 -24.12 10.99 -12.22
CA ARG A 58 -25.48 11.16 -11.77
C ARG A 58 -25.58 10.99 -10.26
N ASP A 59 -25.01 9.90 -9.72
CA ASP A 59 -25.08 9.59 -8.28
C ASP A 59 -24.40 10.70 -7.45
N ASP A 60 -23.21 11.17 -7.89
CA ASP A 60 -22.51 12.28 -7.22
C ASP A 60 -23.30 13.61 -7.31
N LEU A 61 -23.94 13.89 -8.43
CA LEU A 61 -24.78 15.08 -8.62
C LEU A 61 -26.05 15.01 -7.77
N GLU A 62 -26.72 13.86 -7.72
CA GLU A 62 -27.91 13.67 -6.87
C GLU A 62 -27.55 13.84 -5.38
N GLU A 63 -26.44 13.24 -4.93
CA GLU A 63 -25.98 13.38 -3.55
C GLU A 63 -25.60 14.84 -3.22
N ALA A 64 -24.84 15.49 -4.11
CA ALA A 64 -24.33 16.84 -3.87
C ALA A 64 -25.41 17.93 -3.93
N THR A 65 -26.38 17.80 -4.86
CA THR A 65 -27.36 18.85 -5.14
C THR A 65 -28.73 18.60 -4.52
N GLY A 66 -29.06 17.35 -4.18
CA GLY A 66 -30.41 16.90 -3.82
C GLY A 66 -31.40 16.96 -4.98
N GLY A 67 -30.93 17.23 -6.21
CA GLY A 67 -31.74 17.33 -7.41
C GLY A 67 -32.00 15.98 -8.06
N VAL A 68 -32.79 15.99 -9.15
CA VAL A 68 -33.08 14.81 -9.96
C VAL A 68 -32.21 14.86 -11.22
N TRP A 69 -31.47 13.77 -11.47
CA TRP A 69 -30.58 13.67 -12.60
C TRP A 69 -30.89 12.45 -13.46
N HIS A 70 -30.80 12.62 -14.79
CA HIS A 70 -31.06 11.56 -15.76
C HIS A 70 -29.81 11.26 -16.56
N GLY A 71 -29.60 10.01 -16.93
CA GLY A 71 -28.57 9.59 -17.85
C GLY A 71 -29.12 9.50 -19.27
N ALA A 72 -28.42 10.01 -20.29
CA ALA A 72 -28.84 9.91 -21.70
C ALA A 72 -27.64 9.82 -22.66
N ARG A 73 -27.93 9.38 -23.90
CA ARG A 73 -27.00 9.49 -25.03
C ARG A 73 -27.46 10.61 -25.96
N GLY A 74 -26.60 11.56 -26.28
CA GLY A 74 -26.95 12.69 -27.11
C GLY A 74 -25.92 13.82 -27.04
N TRP A 75 -26.39 15.04 -27.31
CA TRP A 75 -25.53 16.23 -27.36
C TRP A 75 -25.93 17.31 -26.36
N ASP A 76 -27.19 17.34 -25.94
CA ASP A 76 -27.75 18.40 -25.12
C ASP A 76 -28.08 17.90 -23.72
N GLY A 77 -27.46 18.50 -22.73
CA GLY A 77 -27.65 18.24 -21.30
C GLY A 77 -26.87 19.26 -20.48
N GLU A 78 -27.07 19.28 -19.19
CA GLU A 78 -26.37 20.16 -18.22
C GLU A 78 -24.93 19.68 -18.01
N VAL A 79 -24.72 18.36 -17.98
CA VAL A 79 -23.38 17.74 -17.93
C VAL A 79 -23.15 16.92 -19.20
N ARG A 80 -22.10 17.24 -19.94
CA ARG A 80 -21.81 16.68 -21.25
C ARG A 80 -20.47 15.99 -21.30
N MET A 81 -20.44 14.73 -21.70
CA MET A 81 -19.23 13.97 -21.99
C MET A 81 -19.06 13.82 -23.49
N ARG A 82 -17.91 14.21 -24.02
CA ARG A 82 -17.62 14.15 -25.46
C ARG A 82 -16.18 13.74 -25.76
N LEU A 83 -15.90 13.31 -26.97
CA LEU A 83 -14.55 13.14 -27.49
C LEU A 83 -14.12 14.38 -28.27
N ASP A 84 -12.87 14.79 -28.12
CA ASP A 84 -12.23 15.87 -28.86
C ASP A 84 -10.96 15.35 -29.53
N ASP A 85 -11.03 15.06 -30.79
CA ASP A 85 -9.94 14.47 -31.58
C ASP A 85 -8.72 15.43 -31.73
N THR A 86 -8.79 16.66 -31.21
CA THR A 86 -7.66 17.61 -31.18
C THR A 86 -6.77 17.45 -29.93
N LEU A 87 -7.26 16.74 -28.93
CA LEU A 87 -6.51 16.43 -27.69
C LEU A 87 -5.68 15.14 -27.85
N GLY A 88 -4.62 15.02 -27.07
CA GLY A 88 -3.93 13.74 -26.89
C GLY A 88 -4.84 12.69 -26.25
N ASP A 89 -4.65 11.42 -26.54
CA ASP A 89 -5.53 10.32 -26.11
C ASP A 89 -5.80 10.32 -24.58
N ARG A 90 -4.82 10.73 -23.77
CA ARG A 90 -4.89 10.78 -22.29
C ARG A 90 -5.25 12.16 -21.75
N ALA A 91 -5.31 13.17 -22.61
CA ALA A 91 -5.63 14.54 -22.23
C ALA A 91 -7.13 14.76 -22.11
N TYR A 92 -7.52 15.70 -21.25
CA TYR A 92 -8.90 16.12 -21.11
C TYR A 92 -9.02 17.63 -20.86
N THR A 93 -10.24 18.15 -21.10
CA THR A 93 -10.64 19.49 -20.65
C THR A 93 -11.97 19.43 -19.90
N ILE A 94 -12.16 20.39 -18.98
CA ILE A 94 -13.44 20.64 -18.31
C ILE A 94 -13.75 22.13 -18.43
N ASP A 95 -14.95 22.43 -18.94
CA ASP A 95 -15.47 23.80 -19.01
C ASP A 95 -16.77 23.89 -18.21
N THR A 96 -16.87 24.91 -17.33
CA THR A 96 -18.09 25.19 -16.58
C THR A 96 -18.55 26.63 -16.86
N ALA A 97 -19.79 26.78 -17.33
CA ALA A 97 -20.42 28.08 -17.57
C ALA A 97 -21.94 27.92 -17.74
N ASP A 98 -22.70 28.97 -17.47
CA ASP A 98 -24.13 29.10 -17.82
C ASP A 98 -24.98 27.89 -17.41
N GLY A 99 -24.77 27.33 -16.23
CA GLY A 99 -25.51 26.16 -15.73
C GLY A 99 -25.10 24.83 -16.38
N THR A 100 -23.95 24.79 -17.05
CA THR A 100 -23.46 23.58 -17.74
C THR A 100 -22.03 23.22 -17.35
N MET A 101 -21.71 21.92 -17.47
CA MET A 101 -20.36 21.38 -17.40
C MET A 101 -20.10 20.54 -18.65
N THR A 102 -19.01 20.81 -19.36
CA THR A 102 -18.57 19.97 -20.49
C THR A 102 -17.24 19.32 -20.16
N ILE A 103 -17.17 18.01 -20.27
CA ILE A 103 -15.99 17.19 -20.08
C ILE A 103 -15.62 16.63 -21.45
N ALA A 104 -14.44 16.98 -21.96
CA ALA A 104 -13.95 16.48 -23.24
C ALA A 104 -12.65 15.70 -23.03
N GLY A 105 -12.57 14.47 -23.55
CA GLY A 105 -11.36 13.65 -23.56
C GLY A 105 -10.83 13.45 -24.97
N GLY A 106 -9.50 13.37 -25.16
CA GLY A 106 -8.90 13.00 -26.44
C GLY A 106 -9.19 11.56 -26.82
N GLY A 107 -9.29 10.67 -25.83
CA GLY A 107 -9.70 9.29 -25.93
C GLY A 107 -10.45 8.84 -24.68
N GLU A 108 -10.70 7.52 -24.56
CA GLU A 108 -11.36 6.95 -23.38
C GLU A 108 -10.58 7.26 -22.10
N ALA A 109 -9.25 7.14 -22.12
CA ALA A 109 -8.40 7.38 -20.95
C ALA A 109 -8.50 8.83 -20.45
N GLY A 110 -8.44 9.82 -21.36
CA GLY A 110 -8.61 11.23 -21.03
C GLY A 110 -10.02 11.52 -20.51
N LEU A 111 -11.05 10.95 -21.14
CA LEU A 111 -12.43 11.15 -20.71
C LEU A 111 -12.69 10.59 -19.30
N ARG A 112 -12.21 9.38 -18.99
CA ARG A 112 -12.28 8.81 -17.63
C ARG A 112 -11.62 9.73 -16.61
N ALA A 113 -10.41 10.20 -16.87
CA ALA A 113 -9.69 11.12 -15.99
C ALA A 113 -10.46 12.45 -15.78
N GLY A 114 -10.98 13.05 -16.84
CA GLY A 114 -11.80 14.25 -16.77
C GLY A 114 -13.07 14.06 -15.93
N VAL A 115 -13.73 12.91 -16.06
CA VAL A 115 -14.90 12.56 -15.23
C VAL A 115 -14.50 12.47 -13.75
N GLN A 116 -13.38 11.85 -13.40
CA GLN A 116 -12.96 11.75 -12.00
C GLN A 116 -12.61 13.12 -11.40
N THR A 117 -12.02 14.03 -12.18
CA THR A 117 -11.82 15.43 -11.75
C THR A 117 -13.16 16.16 -11.56
N ALA A 118 -14.11 16.00 -12.49
CA ALA A 118 -15.45 16.58 -12.38
C ALA A 118 -16.20 16.06 -11.14
N ARG A 119 -16.10 14.77 -10.82
CA ARG A 119 -16.69 14.16 -9.62
C ARG A 119 -16.14 14.79 -8.35
N GLN A 120 -14.82 15.01 -8.26
CA GLN A 120 -14.20 15.69 -7.11
C GLN A 120 -14.68 17.14 -6.98
N LEU A 121 -14.85 17.86 -8.09
CA LEU A 121 -15.43 19.20 -8.11
C LEU A 121 -16.87 19.20 -7.57
N ILE A 122 -17.72 18.31 -8.09
CA ILE A 122 -19.13 18.19 -7.70
C ILE A 122 -19.25 17.89 -6.20
N ARG A 123 -18.54 16.89 -5.70
CA ARG A 123 -18.54 16.50 -4.28
C ARG A 123 -18.06 17.62 -3.36
N GLY A 124 -17.08 18.42 -3.80
CA GLY A 124 -16.51 19.52 -3.01
C GLY A 124 -17.35 20.79 -2.99
N THR A 125 -18.38 20.93 -3.84
CA THR A 125 -19.07 22.21 -4.09
C THR A 125 -20.58 22.19 -3.96
N ALA A 126 -21.18 21.03 -3.70
CA ALA A 126 -22.65 20.86 -3.69
C ALA A 126 -23.31 21.39 -4.98
N GLY A 127 -22.66 21.23 -6.12
CA GLY A 127 -23.15 21.67 -7.43
C GLY A 127 -23.01 23.16 -7.74
N LEU A 128 -22.48 23.97 -6.81
CA LEU A 128 -22.13 25.37 -7.08
C LEU A 128 -20.66 25.46 -7.46
N LEU A 129 -20.38 25.79 -8.72
CA LEU A 129 -19.03 25.76 -9.30
C LEU A 129 -18.56 27.16 -9.71
N PRO A 130 -17.25 27.44 -9.68
CA PRO A 130 -16.73 28.62 -10.36
C PRO A 130 -16.92 28.45 -11.87
N VAL A 131 -17.03 29.53 -12.60
CA VAL A 131 -16.83 29.48 -14.06
C VAL A 131 -15.34 29.25 -14.29
N MET A 132 -14.99 28.11 -14.91
CA MET A 132 -13.62 27.66 -14.99
C MET A 132 -13.34 26.86 -16.26
N HIS A 133 -12.05 26.80 -16.59
CA HIS A 133 -11.48 25.91 -17.59
C HIS A 133 -10.34 25.10 -16.97
N ILE A 134 -10.38 23.80 -17.16
CA ILE A 134 -9.29 22.88 -16.81
C ILE A 134 -8.79 22.25 -18.11
N ALA A 135 -7.46 22.19 -18.30
CA ALA A 135 -6.81 21.39 -19.32
C ALA A 135 -5.69 20.55 -18.69
N ASP A 136 -5.67 19.26 -18.98
CA ASP A 136 -4.84 18.37 -18.19
C ASP A 136 -4.46 17.07 -18.92
N GLU A 137 -3.31 16.49 -18.55
CA GLU A 137 -2.86 15.16 -18.97
C GLU A 137 -1.85 14.59 -17.94
N PRO A 138 -1.76 13.25 -17.77
CA PRO A 138 -0.87 12.64 -16.79
C PRO A 138 0.59 12.58 -17.25
N ALA A 139 1.53 12.74 -16.30
CA ALA A 139 2.96 12.54 -16.53
C ALA A 139 3.31 11.06 -16.81
N TYR A 140 2.66 10.12 -16.11
CA TYR A 140 2.83 8.68 -16.31
C TYR A 140 1.64 8.07 -17.05
N GLU A 141 1.93 7.22 -18.04
CA GLU A 141 0.91 6.42 -18.72
C GLU A 141 0.32 5.36 -17.79
N VAL A 142 1.17 4.57 -17.13
CA VAL A 142 0.77 3.59 -16.13
C VAL A 142 0.91 4.20 -14.75
N ARG A 143 -0.20 4.24 -14.02
CA ARG A 143 -0.33 4.73 -12.66
C ARG A 143 -0.93 3.61 -11.83
N GLY A 144 -0.04 2.82 -11.23
CA GLY A 144 -0.37 1.57 -10.57
C GLY A 144 -0.38 1.67 -9.04
N TYR A 145 -1.15 0.78 -8.43
CA TYR A 145 -1.16 0.53 -7.00
C TYR A 145 -0.93 -0.96 -6.75
N TYR A 146 -0.10 -1.29 -5.76
CA TYR A 146 0.24 -2.66 -5.39
C TYR A 146 -0.21 -2.92 -3.97
N LEU A 147 -1.17 -3.83 -3.80
CA LEU A 147 -1.81 -4.11 -2.53
C LEU A 147 -1.40 -5.50 -2.02
N ASP A 148 -0.81 -5.54 -0.83
CA ASP A 148 -0.54 -6.80 -0.12
C ASP A 148 -1.85 -7.35 0.47
N VAL A 149 -2.30 -8.49 -0.04
CA VAL A 149 -3.52 -9.18 0.41
C VAL A 149 -3.20 -10.55 1.04
N THR A 150 -1.95 -10.75 1.46
CA THR A 150 -1.48 -12.06 1.94
C THR A 150 -0.83 -12.03 3.34
N ARG A 151 -0.11 -10.96 3.69
CA ARG A 151 0.68 -10.89 4.93
C ARG A 151 -0.16 -10.50 6.14
N GLY A 152 -1.20 -11.29 6.41
CA GLY A 152 -2.09 -11.15 7.57
C GLY A 152 -3.52 -10.82 7.21
N ARG A 153 -3.76 -9.78 6.43
CA ARG A 153 -5.10 -9.31 6.09
C ARG A 153 -5.48 -9.72 4.67
N VAL A 154 -6.57 -10.50 4.56
CA VAL A 154 -7.22 -10.80 3.28
C VAL A 154 -8.49 -9.94 3.18
N PRO A 155 -8.59 -9.03 2.20
CA PRO A 155 -9.77 -8.17 2.06
C PRO A 155 -11.03 -8.97 1.69
N THR A 156 -12.20 -8.43 2.05
CA THR A 156 -13.46 -8.89 1.46
C THR A 156 -13.57 -8.39 0.01
N LEU A 157 -14.39 -9.06 -0.82
CA LEU A 157 -14.63 -8.62 -2.20
C LEU A 157 -15.21 -7.19 -2.24
N GLU A 158 -16.10 -6.84 -1.32
CA GLU A 158 -16.66 -5.49 -1.24
C GLU A 158 -15.60 -4.45 -0.89
N ARG A 159 -14.67 -4.78 0.01
CA ARG A 159 -13.54 -3.87 0.29
C ARG A 159 -12.61 -3.70 -0.90
N LEU A 160 -12.36 -4.75 -1.68
CA LEU A 160 -11.58 -4.65 -2.92
C LEU A 160 -12.28 -3.73 -3.93
N LYS A 161 -13.60 -3.83 -4.09
CA LYS A 161 -14.38 -2.94 -4.96
C LYS A 161 -14.35 -1.48 -4.48
N GLU A 162 -14.44 -1.24 -3.17
CA GLU A 162 -14.25 0.10 -2.61
C GLU A 162 -12.86 0.64 -2.95
N TRP A 163 -11.83 -0.19 -2.84
CA TRP A 163 -10.46 0.18 -3.20
C TRP A 163 -10.34 0.56 -4.69
N ALA A 164 -10.96 -0.20 -5.57
CA ALA A 164 -10.98 0.11 -7.01
C ALA A 164 -11.65 1.47 -7.28
N ARG A 165 -12.80 1.77 -6.64
CA ARG A 165 -13.46 3.09 -6.75
C ARG A 165 -12.59 4.23 -6.22
N ASP A 166 -11.88 4.02 -5.09
CA ASP A 166 -10.96 5.01 -4.54
C ASP A 166 -9.77 5.27 -5.48
N LEU A 167 -9.23 4.21 -6.08
CA LEU A 167 -8.16 4.28 -7.08
C LEU A 167 -8.62 5.01 -8.34
N GLU A 168 -9.78 4.66 -8.89
CA GLU A 168 -10.35 5.33 -10.06
C GLU A 168 -10.57 6.83 -9.80
N LEU A 169 -11.19 7.20 -8.66
CA LEU A 169 -11.40 8.60 -8.29
C LEU A 169 -10.09 9.39 -8.20
N ARG A 170 -8.98 8.71 -7.90
CA ARG A 170 -7.61 9.26 -7.87
C ARG A 170 -6.84 9.02 -9.17
N GLN A 171 -7.53 8.57 -10.22
CA GLN A 171 -7.00 8.44 -11.58
C GLN A 171 -5.87 7.41 -11.74
N TYR A 172 -5.82 6.39 -10.87
CA TYR A 172 -5.06 5.19 -11.10
C TYR A 172 -5.70 4.35 -12.21
N ASN A 173 -4.90 3.60 -12.94
CA ASN A 173 -5.37 2.74 -14.03
C ASN A 173 -4.81 1.31 -13.97
N GLN A 174 -4.07 0.96 -12.92
CA GLN A 174 -3.55 -0.39 -12.74
C GLN A 174 -3.55 -0.76 -11.25
N LEU A 175 -3.91 -2.01 -10.93
CA LEU A 175 -3.87 -2.57 -9.57
C LEU A 175 -3.24 -3.96 -9.62
N HIS A 176 -2.30 -4.22 -8.70
CA HIS A 176 -1.75 -5.56 -8.46
C HIS A 176 -2.21 -6.06 -7.10
N LEU A 177 -2.62 -7.33 -6.99
CA LEU A 177 -2.87 -8.00 -5.72
C LEU A 177 -1.72 -8.98 -5.45
N TYR A 178 -0.97 -8.73 -4.36
CA TYR A 178 0.13 -9.60 -3.97
C TYR A 178 -0.35 -10.84 -3.23
N ILE A 179 0.00 -12.01 -3.74
CA ILE A 179 -0.38 -13.32 -3.21
C ILE A 179 0.88 -14.16 -2.91
N GLU A 180 0.90 -14.79 -1.73
CA GLU A 180 1.80 -15.89 -1.36
C GLU A 180 0.99 -17.20 -1.18
N HIS A 181 0.06 -17.20 -0.22
CA HIS A 181 -0.75 -18.36 0.16
C HIS A 181 -2.23 -18.02 0.38
N SER A 182 -2.60 -16.76 0.20
CA SER A 182 -3.96 -16.25 0.46
C SER A 182 -4.95 -16.46 -0.70
N PHE A 183 -4.63 -17.36 -1.63
CA PHE A 183 -5.51 -17.79 -2.71
C PHE A 183 -5.81 -19.28 -2.61
N ALA A 184 -7.07 -19.68 -2.86
CA ALA A 184 -7.56 -21.04 -2.67
C ALA A 184 -7.21 -21.99 -3.83
N PHE A 185 -5.93 -22.23 -4.08
CA PHE A 185 -5.52 -23.29 -5.02
C PHE A 185 -6.02 -24.65 -4.53
N PRO A 186 -6.84 -25.40 -5.30
CA PRO A 186 -7.45 -26.65 -4.82
C PRO A 186 -6.44 -27.70 -4.35
N TRP A 187 -5.27 -27.77 -4.99
CA TRP A 187 -4.21 -28.73 -4.68
C TRP A 187 -3.26 -28.28 -3.56
N LEU A 188 -3.34 -27.00 -3.13
CA LEU A 188 -2.46 -26.40 -2.12
C LEU A 188 -3.22 -26.12 -0.80
N SER A 189 -4.31 -26.83 -0.53
CA SER A 189 -5.17 -26.56 0.63
C SER A 189 -4.44 -26.65 1.98
N GLU A 190 -3.35 -27.40 2.06
CA GLU A 190 -2.53 -27.47 3.28
C GLU A 190 -1.94 -26.10 3.65
N ALA A 191 -1.60 -25.26 2.67
CA ALA A 191 -1.04 -23.93 2.91
C ALA A 191 -2.10 -22.90 3.35
N TRP A 192 -3.33 -22.96 2.80
CA TRP A 192 -4.31 -21.90 3.00
C TRP A 192 -5.51 -22.29 3.89
N ARG A 193 -5.68 -23.57 4.24
CA ARG A 193 -6.82 -24.01 5.07
C ARG A 193 -6.82 -23.30 6.43
N GLY A 194 -8.00 -22.79 6.80
CA GLY A 194 -8.18 -22.02 8.04
C GLY A 194 -7.81 -20.54 7.94
N LEU A 195 -7.39 -20.05 6.77
CA LEU A 195 -6.98 -18.66 6.54
C LEU A 195 -7.99 -17.83 5.74
N ASP A 196 -9.15 -18.39 5.40
CA ASP A 196 -10.19 -17.72 4.59
C ASP A 196 -9.63 -16.97 3.37
N PRO A 197 -9.00 -17.68 2.41
CA PRO A 197 -8.32 -17.06 1.27
C PRO A 197 -9.30 -16.50 0.23
N LEU A 198 -8.79 -15.69 -0.70
CA LEU A 198 -9.50 -15.32 -1.93
C LEU A 198 -9.76 -16.57 -2.78
N ARG A 199 -10.88 -16.59 -3.48
CA ARG A 199 -11.30 -17.69 -4.34
C ARG A 199 -11.29 -17.28 -5.81
N PRO A 200 -11.28 -18.25 -6.75
CA PRO A 200 -11.37 -17.92 -8.18
C PRO A 200 -12.54 -17.01 -8.52
N GLU A 201 -13.70 -17.24 -7.88
CA GLU A 201 -14.91 -16.44 -8.10
C GLU A 201 -14.74 -15.01 -7.61
N ASP A 202 -14.03 -14.79 -6.50
CA ASP A 202 -13.71 -13.44 -5.99
C ASP A 202 -12.84 -12.68 -6.99
N ILE A 203 -11.79 -13.35 -7.52
CA ILE A 203 -10.85 -12.75 -8.48
C ILE A 203 -11.56 -12.40 -9.78
N MET A 204 -12.31 -13.34 -10.39
CA MET A 204 -13.01 -13.08 -11.65
C MET A 204 -14.06 -11.97 -11.51
N ALA A 205 -14.80 -11.95 -10.38
CA ALA A 205 -15.77 -10.89 -10.13
C ALA A 205 -15.09 -9.53 -9.90
N PHE A 206 -13.91 -9.52 -9.30
CA PHE A 206 -13.15 -8.30 -9.07
C PHE A 206 -12.45 -7.81 -10.34
N ASP A 207 -11.93 -8.70 -11.17
CA ASP A 207 -11.34 -8.36 -12.48
C ASP A 207 -12.36 -7.67 -13.39
N ALA A 208 -13.55 -8.26 -13.53
CA ALA A 208 -14.64 -7.65 -14.29
C ALA A 208 -15.03 -6.26 -13.75
N TYR A 209 -15.07 -6.12 -12.41
CA TYR A 209 -15.35 -4.84 -11.77
C TYR A 209 -14.27 -3.80 -12.06
N CYS A 210 -12.99 -4.18 -11.98
CA CYS A 210 -11.86 -3.30 -12.30
C CYS A 210 -11.91 -2.82 -13.75
N LEU A 211 -12.24 -3.71 -14.71
CA LEU A 211 -12.40 -3.35 -16.14
C LEU A 211 -13.47 -2.29 -16.34
N ASP A 212 -14.64 -2.42 -15.71
CA ASP A 212 -15.71 -1.43 -15.80
C ASP A 212 -15.24 -0.06 -15.31
N HIS A 213 -14.39 -0.03 -14.26
CA HIS A 213 -13.79 1.17 -13.67
C HIS A 213 -12.47 1.63 -14.33
N GLY A 214 -12.08 1.07 -15.48
CA GLY A 214 -10.88 1.47 -16.22
C GLY A 214 -9.57 1.13 -15.54
N ILE A 215 -9.57 0.12 -14.66
CA ILE A 215 -8.40 -0.37 -13.93
C ILE A 215 -8.01 -1.75 -14.48
N GLU A 216 -6.76 -1.89 -14.92
CA GLU A 216 -6.18 -3.19 -15.24
C GLU A 216 -5.81 -3.91 -13.94
N LEU A 217 -6.44 -5.06 -13.67
CA LEU A 217 -6.06 -5.92 -12.54
C LEU A 217 -4.96 -6.89 -12.99
N VAL A 218 -3.71 -6.66 -12.54
CA VAL A 218 -2.56 -7.48 -12.89
C VAL A 218 -2.37 -8.61 -11.88
N PRO A 219 -2.35 -9.89 -12.31
CA PRO A 219 -2.01 -11.00 -11.44
C PRO A 219 -0.60 -10.87 -10.88
N SER A 220 -0.44 -11.06 -9.57
CA SER A 220 0.86 -11.01 -8.90
C SER A 220 0.93 -12.10 -7.84
N ILE A 221 1.88 -13.03 -7.99
CA ILE A 221 2.03 -14.17 -7.08
C ILE A 221 3.51 -14.52 -6.88
N SER A 222 3.88 -14.82 -5.64
CA SER A 222 5.21 -15.35 -5.32
C SER A 222 5.41 -16.72 -5.95
N THR A 223 6.41 -16.83 -6.81
CA THR A 223 6.74 -18.07 -7.55
C THR A 223 8.10 -18.64 -7.18
N PHE A 224 8.90 -17.93 -6.39
CA PHE A 224 10.30 -18.28 -6.11
C PHE A 224 10.71 -17.98 -4.67
N GLY A 225 10.80 -16.68 -4.25
CA GLY A 225 10.95 -16.24 -2.87
C GLY A 225 9.59 -16.23 -2.14
N HIS A 226 9.58 -15.88 -0.86
CA HIS A 226 8.38 -15.68 -0.03
C HIS A 226 7.37 -16.84 -0.03
N LEU A 227 7.84 -18.07 -0.12
CA LEU A 227 6.99 -19.26 -0.10
C LEU A 227 6.89 -19.89 1.30
N TYR A 228 7.00 -19.06 2.37
CA TYR A 228 7.04 -19.50 3.77
C TYR A 228 5.96 -20.52 4.12
N THR A 229 4.69 -20.21 3.87
CA THR A 229 3.60 -21.12 4.21
C THR A 229 3.54 -22.33 3.28
N THR A 230 3.81 -22.13 1.99
CA THR A 230 3.80 -23.18 0.97
C THR A 230 4.88 -24.23 1.21
N LEU A 231 6.13 -23.81 1.47
CA LEU A 231 7.26 -24.73 1.69
C LEU A 231 7.31 -25.33 3.09
N ARG A 232 6.39 -25.00 3.97
CA ARG A 232 6.22 -25.64 5.29
C ARG A 232 5.17 -26.76 5.24
N THR A 233 4.45 -26.95 4.12
CA THR A 233 3.52 -28.06 3.94
C THR A 233 4.26 -29.39 3.84
N HIS A 234 3.60 -30.47 4.26
CA HIS A 234 4.20 -31.81 4.17
C HIS A 234 4.52 -32.22 2.74
N GLY A 235 3.68 -31.83 1.79
CA GLY A 235 3.81 -32.21 0.39
C GLY A 235 4.95 -31.48 -0.34
N LEU A 236 5.29 -30.25 0.05
CA LEU A 236 6.18 -29.37 -0.74
C LEU A 236 7.46 -28.94 -0.04
N ARG A 237 7.62 -29.24 1.28
CA ARG A 237 8.81 -28.80 2.05
C ARG A 237 10.14 -29.23 1.44
N HIS A 238 10.15 -30.38 0.77
CA HIS A 238 11.35 -30.92 0.13
C HIS A 238 11.86 -30.07 -1.04
N LEU A 239 11.02 -29.16 -1.55
CA LEU A 239 11.38 -28.21 -2.62
C LEU A 239 12.09 -26.95 -2.12
N GLY A 240 12.15 -26.71 -0.82
CA GLY A 240 12.83 -25.56 -0.22
C GLY A 240 14.34 -25.76 -0.10
N GLU A 241 15.05 -24.64 0.07
CA GLU A 241 16.49 -24.64 0.35
C GLU A 241 16.81 -25.29 1.71
N PHE A 242 15.93 -25.12 2.72
CA PHE A 242 16.07 -25.62 4.09
C PHE A 242 14.79 -26.37 4.53
N PRO A 243 14.51 -27.57 3.99
CA PRO A 243 13.28 -28.31 4.33
C PRO A 243 13.20 -28.75 5.80
N GLU A 244 14.33 -28.83 6.51
CA GLU A 244 14.43 -29.13 7.94
C GLU A 244 13.81 -28.03 8.82
N ASP A 245 13.70 -26.81 8.33
CA ASP A 245 13.14 -25.66 9.05
C ASP A 245 11.60 -25.59 8.96
N ALA A 246 10.97 -26.47 8.18
CA ALA A 246 9.53 -26.47 7.95
C ALA A 246 8.67 -26.65 9.22
N ASP A 247 9.20 -27.32 10.25
CA ASP A 247 8.51 -27.60 11.53
C ASP A 247 8.80 -26.58 12.63
N ARG A 248 9.62 -25.54 12.36
CA ARG A 248 9.84 -24.45 13.31
C ARG A 248 8.51 -23.74 13.66
N PRO A 249 8.34 -23.18 14.87
CA PRO A 249 7.20 -22.34 15.19
C PRO A 249 7.00 -21.21 14.17
N PHE A 250 5.77 -20.72 14.01
CA PHE A 250 5.53 -19.57 13.14
C PHE A 250 6.27 -18.34 13.67
N SER A 251 6.98 -17.63 12.79
CA SER A 251 7.65 -16.37 13.07
C SER A 251 7.35 -15.37 11.94
N PHE A 252 6.95 -14.14 12.29
CA PHE A 252 6.80 -13.06 11.33
C PHE A 252 8.14 -12.69 10.69
N VAL A 253 9.21 -12.69 11.49
CA VAL A 253 10.56 -12.34 11.04
C VAL A 253 11.09 -13.39 10.06
N GLU A 254 10.98 -14.68 10.41
CA GLU A 254 11.40 -15.77 9.52
C GLU A 254 10.62 -15.78 8.21
N ARG A 255 9.30 -15.49 8.26
CA ARG A 255 8.46 -15.41 7.07
C ARG A 255 8.99 -14.42 6.05
N MET A 256 9.59 -13.32 6.48
CA MET A 256 10.15 -12.30 5.57
C MET A 256 11.50 -12.73 4.99
N ALA A 257 12.25 -13.61 5.66
CA ALA A 257 13.65 -13.88 5.36
C ALA A 257 13.93 -15.28 4.81
N HIS A 258 12.99 -16.21 4.92
CA HIS A 258 13.24 -17.63 4.63
C HIS A 258 12.19 -18.26 3.69
N HIS A 259 12.44 -19.52 3.31
CA HIS A 259 11.61 -20.38 2.48
C HIS A 259 11.59 -19.98 1.00
N THR A 260 12.80 -19.96 0.44
CA THR A 260 13.07 -19.87 -1.01
C THR A 260 13.07 -21.26 -1.63
N LEU A 261 12.57 -21.39 -2.86
CA LEU A 261 12.66 -22.64 -3.65
C LEU A 261 14.09 -23.01 -3.96
N ASN A 262 14.41 -24.31 -3.86
CA ASN A 262 15.61 -24.89 -4.44
C ASN A 262 15.42 -25.08 -5.95
N ILE A 263 15.82 -24.11 -6.73
CA ILE A 263 15.62 -24.05 -8.19
C ILE A 263 16.52 -25.00 -8.98
N THR A 264 17.36 -25.79 -8.31
CA THR A 264 18.11 -26.88 -8.97
C THR A 264 17.24 -28.11 -9.26
N LEU A 265 16.02 -28.15 -8.71
CA LEU A 265 15.06 -29.22 -8.89
C LEU A 265 14.06 -28.91 -10.02
N ASP A 266 13.86 -29.85 -10.96
CA ASP A 266 12.83 -29.67 -12.00
C ASP A 266 11.41 -29.61 -11.40
N GLU A 267 11.17 -30.26 -10.27
CA GLU A 267 9.91 -30.23 -9.55
C GLU A 267 9.61 -28.82 -8.99
N ALA A 268 10.63 -28.05 -8.58
CA ALA A 268 10.50 -26.66 -8.16
C ALA A 268 10.02 -25.78 -9.33
N TYR A 269 10.55 -25.99 -10.54
CA TYR A 269 10.05 -25.30 -11.73
C TYR A 269 8.60 -25.69 -12.04
N GLY A 270 8.24 -26.98 -11.87
CA GLY A 270 6.87 -27.48 -12.00
C GLY A 270 5.91 -26.82 -11.01
N LEU A 271 6.34 -26.55 -9.77
CA LEU A 271 5.54 -25.81 -8.80
C LEU A 271 5.26 -24.38 -9.25
N SER A 272 6.32 -23.64 -9.65
CA SER A 272 6.18 -22.25 -10.08
C SER A 272 5.29 -22.11 -11.32
N THR A 273 5.47 -22.97 -12.33
CA THR A 273 4.61 -22.93 -13.53
C THR A 273 3.18 -23.30 -13.23
N ARG A 274 2.93 -24.24 -12.31
CA ARG A 274 1.57 -24.59 -11.89
C ARG A 274 0.87 -23.45 -11.16
N LEU A 275 1.57 -22.70 -10.30
CA LEU A 275 1.01 -21.50 -9.68
C LEU A 275 0.61 -20.46 -10.73
N ILE A 276 1.46 -20.25 -11.74
CA ILE A 276 1.20 -19.34 -12.87
C ILE A 276 -0.01 -19.81 -13.67
N ASP A 277 -0.02 -21.07 -14.10
CA ASP A 277 -1.03 -21.63 -15.00
C ASP A 277 -2.43 -21.69 -14.39
N ASP A 278 -2.53 -21.88 -13.07
CA ASP A 278 -3.80 -21.92 -12.36
C ASP A 278 -4.33 -20.53 -11.98
N TYR A 279 -3.45 -19.51 -11.89
CA TYR A 279 -3.83 -18.17 -11.45
C TYR A 279 -4.05 -17.19 -12.61
N MET A 280 -3.16 -17.18 -13.59
CA MET A 280 -3.17 -16.24 -14.72
C MET A 280 -4.50 -16.22 -15.51
N PRO A 281 -5.18 -17.36 -15.79
CA PRO A 281 -6.43 -17.36 -16.57
C PRO A 281 -7.63 -16.70 -15.89
N LEU A 282 -7.51 -16.31 -14.63
CA LEU A 282 -8.58 -15.65 -13.88
C LEU A 282 -8.65 -14.13 -14.16
N PHE A 283 -7.69 -13.60 -14.91
CA PHE A 283 -7.51 -12.17 -15.17
C PHE A 283 -7.63 -11.85 -16.66
N SER A 284 -8.12 -10.66 -16.95
CA SER A 284 -8.17 -10.11 -18.30
C SER A 284 -6.87 -9.41 -18.72
N SER A 285 -5.98 -9.11 -17.78
CA SER A 285 -4.68 -8.49 -18.02
C SER A 285 -3.80 -9.36 -18.90
N HIS A 286 -3.04 -8.73 -19.80
CA HIS A 286 -1.99 -9.37 -20.58
C HIS A 286 -0.62 -9.32 -19.86
N ARG A 287 -0.55 -8.84 -18.63
CA ARG A 287 0.65 -8.81 -17.78
C ARG A 287 0.56 -9.85 -16.69
N PHE A 288 1.72 -10.34 -16.27
CA PHE A 288 1.82 -11.25 -15.12
C PHE A 288 3.06 -10.93 -14.29
N ASN A 289 2.87 -10.57 -13.02
CA ASN A 289 3.96 -10.34 -12.08
C ASN A 289 4.29 -11.65 -11.34
N LEU A 290 5.43 -12.25 -11.70
CA LEU A 290 5.93 -13.49 -11.09
C LEU A 290 6.67 -13.26 -9.76
N CYS A 291 6.75 -12.01 -9.28
CA CYS A 291 7.47 -11.57 -8.08
C CYS A 291 8.97 -11.85 -8.15
N ALA A 292 9.44 -12.96 -7.59
CA ALA A 292 10.83 -13.43 -7.58
C ALA A 292 11.82 -12.50 -6.84
N ASP A 293 11.33 -11.70 -5.90
CA ASP A 293 12.09 -10.85 -5.00
C ASP A 293 12.67 -11.63 -3.81
N GLU A 294 13.64 -11.00 -3.15
CA GLU A 294 14.16 -11.38 -1.83
C GLU A 294 14.43 -12.89 -1.65
N THR A 295 15.05 -13.51 -2.64
CA THR A 295 15.39 -14.95 -2.63
C THR A 295 16.58 -15.21 -1.71
N PHE A 296 16.47 -14.83 -0.42
CA PHE A 296 17.57 -14.78 0.55
C PHE A 296 18.28 -16.12 0.78
N ASP A 297 17.55 -17.24 0.67
CA ASP A 297 18.13 -18.58 0.88
C ASP A 297 18.83 -19.14 -0.37
N LEU A 298 18.66 -18.51 -1.53
CA LEU A 298 19.23 -19.03 -2.78
C LEU A 298 20.76 -19.19 -2.71
N GLY A 299 21.24 -20.40 -2.95
CA GLY A 299 22.64 -20.73 -2.88
C GLY A 299 23.19 -20.93 -1.46
N ARG A 300 22.36 -20.88 -0.44
CA ARG A 300 22.79 -21.02 0.96
C ARG A 300 22.46 -22.39 1.56
N GLY A 301 21.42 -23.05 1.06
CA GLY A 301 20.98 -24.38 1.48
C GLY A 301 21.38 -25.47 0.50
N ARG A 302 20.42 -26.22 0.02
CA ARG A 302 20.63 -27.39 -0.86
C ARG A 302 21.19 -27.04 -2.23
N SER A 303 21.01 -25.81 -2.72
CA SER A 303 21.58 -25.34 -3.98
C SER A 303 23.00 -24.79 -3.85
N HIS A 304 23.62 -24.85 -2.66
CA HIS A 304 24.93 -24.24 -2.37
C HIS A 304 26.04 -24.68 -3.37
N ALA A 305 26.14 -25.97 -3.65
CA ALA A 305 27.15 -26.50 -4.58
C ALA A 305 26.97 -25.95 -6.02
N GLU A 306 25.75 -25.71 -6.46
CA GLU A 306 25.48 -25.08 -7.76
C GLU A 306 25.84 -23.59 -7.72
N ALA A 307 25.55 -22.90 -6.63
CA ALA A 307 25.89 -21.50 -6.45
C ALA A 307 27.42 -21.27 -6.44
N GLU A 308 28.18 -22.15 -5.80
CA GLU A 308 29.66 -22.12 -5.88
C GLU A 308 30.20 -22.33 -7.31
N ARG A 309 29.51 -23.14 -8.10
CA ARG A 309 29.91 -23.47 -9.47
C ARG A 309 29.57 -22.38 -10.50
N THR A 310 28.41 -21.75 -10.38
CA THR A 310 27.83 -20.86 -11.40
C THR A 310 27.63 -19.42 -10.96
N GLY A 311 27.61 -19.15 -9.66
CA GLY A 311 27.20 -17.88 -9.07
C GLY A 311 25.69 -17.76 -8.88
N VAL A 312 25.28 -17.09 -7.81
CA VAL A 312 23.86 -16.90 -7.43
C VAL A 312 23.12 -16.09 -8.50
N GLY A 313 23.70 -14.99 -9.02
CA GLY A 313 23.08 -14.17 -10.06
C GLY A 313 22.79 -14.96 -11.34
N ALA A 314 23.73 -15.78 -11.81
CA ALA A 314 23.53 -16.61 -13.00
C ALA A 314 22.46 -17.71 -12.78
N MET A 315 22.38 -18.28 -11.57
CA MET A 315 21.30 -19.21 -11.20
C MET A 315 19.94 -18.52 -11.25
N TYR A 316 19.83 -17.35 -10.62
CA TYR A 316 18.61 -16.54 -10.58
C TYR A 316 18.12 -16.21 -11.99
N VAL A 317 18.95 -15.58 -12.81
CA VAL A 317 18.59 -15.14 -14.17
C VAL A 317 18.16 -16.32 -15.04
N ARG A 318 18.89 -17.44 -14.99
CA ARG A 318 18.51 -18.64 -15.74
C ARG A 318 17.12 -19.16 -15.35
N TYR A 319 16.77 -19.09 -14.06
CA TYR A 319 15.48 -19.56 -13.58
C TYR A 319 14.34 -18.60 -13.95
N VAL A 320 14.51 -17.31 -13.68
CA VAL A 320 13.47 -16.33 -13.99
C VAL A 320 13.23 -16.21 -15.49
N ASN A 321 14.25 -16.33 -16.33
CA ASN A 321 14.09 -16.36 -17.79
C ASN A 321 13.26 -17.55 -18.26
N ARG A 322 13.38 -18.73 -17.62
CA ARG A 322 12.51 -19.88 -17.93
C ARG A 322 11.04 -19.59 -17.58
N LEU A 323 10.81 -18.90 -16.47
CA LEU A 323 9.43 -18.48 -16.07
C LEU A 323 8.91 -17.37 -17.00
N CYS A 324 9.73 -16.39 -17.36
CA CYS A 324 9.37 -15.36 -18.33
C CYS A 324 9.00 -15.97 -19.70
N ALA A 325 9.80 -16.91 -20.19
CA ALA A 325 9.50 -17.63 -21.43
C ALA A 325 8.19 -18.44 -21.35
N HIS A 326 7.90 -19.04 -20.17
CA HIS A 326 6.64 -19.77 -19.95
C HIS A 326 5.42 -18.84 -19.99
N ILE A 327 5.51 -17.65 -19.38
CA ILE A 327 4.46 -16.62 -19.39
C ILE A 327 4.29 -16.06 -20.82
N ALA A 328 5.40 -15.72 -21.50
CA ALA A 328 5.39 -15.19 -22.85
C ALA A 328 4.81 -16.18 -23.89
N ALA A 329 5.07 -17.48 -23.73
CA ALA A 329 4.49 -18.53 -24.58
C ALA A 329 2.95 -18.60 -24.51
N GLN A 330 2.37 -18.06 -23.44
CA GLN A 330 0.91 -17.95 -23.24
C GLN A 330 0.35 -16.59 -23.68
N GLY A 331 1.17 -15.71 -24.27
CA GLY A 331 0.77 -14.41 -24.78
C GLY A 331 0.75 -13.28 -23.75
N HIS A 332 1.42 -13.46 -22.61
CA HIS A 332 1.47 -12.47 -21.54
C HIS A 332 2.86 -11.82 -21.41
N GLU A 333 2.90 -10.59 -20.90
CA GLU A 333 4.12 -9.83 -20.61
C GLU A 333 4.59 -10.14 -19.17
N PRO A 334 5.78 -10.73 -18.97
CA PRO A 334 6.29 -11.03 -17.63
C PRO A 334 6.76 -9.76 -16.92
N MET A 335 6.49 -9.69 -15.61
CA MET A 335 6.98 -8.66 -14.69
C MET A 335 7.63 -9.33 -13.48
N LEU A 336 8.68 -8.72 -12.92
CA LEU A 336 9.32 -9.20 -11.70
C LEU A 336 9.99 -8.06 -10.94
N TRP A 337 10.25 -8.26 -9.64
CA TRP A 337 10.95 -7.28 -8.82
C TRP A 337 12.43 -7.21 -9.16
N ALA A 338 13.02 -6.02 -9.08
CA ALA A 338 14.35 -5.71 -9.60
C ALA A 338 15.50 -5.98 -8.63
N ASP A 339 15.24 -6.20 -7.33
CA ASP A 339 16.23 -6.22 -6.25
C ASP A 339 17.36 -7.23 -6.47
N VAL A 340 17.01 -8.49 -6.78
CA VAL A 340 18.02 -9.55 -7.00
C VAL A 340 18.84 -9.27 -8.27
N ALA A 341 18.19 -8.81 -9.35
CA ALA A 341 18.88 -8.44 -10.58
C ALA A 341 19.83 -7.24 -10.37
N LEU A 342 19.43 -6.26 -9.58
CA LEU A 342 20.24 -5.10 -9.20
C LEU A 342 21.39 -5.45 -8.23
N ALA A 343 21.23 -6.49 -7.42
CA ALA A 343 22.31 -7.03 -6.60
C ALA A 343 23.38 -7.75 -7.44
N HIS A 344 23.04 -8.16 -8.67
CA HIS A 344 23.91 -8.84 -9.63
C HIS A 344 23.94 -8.11 -11.00
N PRO A 345 24.40 -6.84 -11.05
CA PRO A 345 24.27 -5.99 -12.24
C PRO A 345 24.98 -6.55 -13.47
N GLU A 346 25.96 -7.42 -13.29
CA GLU A 346 26.65 -8.14 -14.37
C GLU A 346 25.71 -9.06 -15.17
N THR A 347 24.57 -9.43 -14.61
CA THR A 347 23.59 -10.34 -15.23
C THR A 347 22.41 -9.61 -15.88
N LEU A 348 22.31 -8.28 -15.76
CA LEU A 348 21.19 -7.50 -16.32
C LEU A 348 21.03 -7.69 -17.83
N GLY A 349 22.16 -7.83 -18.55
CA GLY A 349 22.15 -8.08 -20.00
C GLY A 349 21.68 -9.48 -20.40
N ASP A 350 21.58 -10.42 -19.47
CA ASP A 350 21.13 -11.79 -19.70
C ASP A 350 19.64 -11.99 -19.36
N LEU A 351 18.96 -10.97 -18.80
CA LEU A 351 17.52 -11.03 -18.52
C LEU A 351 16.70 -11.06 -19.80
N ASP A 352 15.54 -11.71 -19.73
CA ASP A 352 14.58 -11.72 -20.84
C ASP A 352 14.19 -10.28 -21.22
N ALA A 353 14.41 -9.92 -22.49
CA ALA A 353 14.19 -8.57 -23.00
C ALA A 353 12.70 -8.12 -22.96
N HIS A 354 11.76 -9.05 -22.78
CA HIS A 354 10.33 -8.75 -22.65
C HIS A 354 9.90 -8.50 -21.20
N ALA A 355 10.78 -8.80 -20.22
CA ALA A 355 10.48 -8.62 -18.82
C ALA A 355 10.44 -7.13 -18.44
N THR A 356 9.41 -6.73 -17.68
CA THR A 356 9.37 -5.42 -17.04
C THR A 356 9.84 -5.55 -15.59
N LEU A 357 10.89 -4.81 -15.22
CA LEU A 357 11.40 -4.81 -13.85
C LEU A 357 10.69 -3.78 -12.96
N LEU A 358 10.25 -4.23 -11.80
CA LEU A 358 9.62 -3.42 -10.76
C LEU A 358 10.71 -2.96 -9.78
N ASN A 359 11.19 -1.73 -9.98
CA ASN A 359 12.31 -1.15 -9.24
C ASN A 359 11.81 -0.47 -7.96
N TRP A 360 11.78 -1.21 -6.86
CA TRP A 360 11.38 -0.70 -5.57
C TRP A 360 12.55 -0.10 -4.77
N GLN A 361 12.28 1.02 -4.11
CA GLN A 361 13.18 1.68 -3.19
C GLN A 361 12.33 2.40 -2.14
N TYR A 362 12.59 2.15 -0.84
CA TYR A 362 11.73 2.62 0.26
C TYR A 362 12.43 3.57 1.23
N GLU A 363 13.67 3.97 0.96
CA GLU A 363 14.30 5.08 1.69
C GLU A 363 13.51 6.37 1.44
N PRO A 364 13.41 7.28 2.42
CA PRO A 364 12.69 8.55 2.23
C PRO A 364 13.22 9.39 1.07
N ASP A 365 14.54 9.41 0.90
CA ASP A 365 15.22 10.15 -0.17
C ASP A 365 16.16 9.20 -0.93
N PRO A 366 15.63 8.28 -1.76
CA PRO A 366 16.46 7.39 -2.54
C PRO A 366 17.25 8.21 -3.56
N ASP A 367 18.47 7.79 -3.87
CA ASP A 367 19.15 8.27 -5.07
C ASP A 367 18.58 7.63 -6.34
N ASP A 368 18.94 8.13 -7.51
CA ASP A 368 18.45 7.60 -8.78
C ASP A 368 19.37 6.53 -9.42
N ALA A 369 20.41 6.08 -8.70
CA ALA A 369 21.43 5.17 -9.23
C ALA A 369 20.85 3.86 -9.78
N LYS A 370 19.91 3.24 -9.06
CA LYS A 370 19.26 1.99 -9.50
C LYS A 370 18.39 2.23 -10.74
N THR A 371 17.61 3.32 -10.76
CA THR A 371 16.76 3.68 -11.91
C THR A 371 17.60 4.00 -13.14
N ALA A 372 18.70 4.73 -12.96
CA ALA A 372 19.66 5.03 -14.03
C ALA A 372 20.36 3.77 -14.57
N ALA A 373 20.73 2.83 -13.68
CA ALA A 373 21.38 1.58 -14.08
C ALA A 373 20.49 0.72 -14.97
N LEU A 374 19.19 0.57 -14.61
CA LEU A 374 18.24 -0.17 -15.43
C LEU A 374 17.97 0.52 -16.77
N ALA A 375 17.84 1.85 -16.78
CA ALA A 375 17.67 2.62 -18.02
C ALA A 375 18.91 2.48 -18.93
N ALA A 376 20.13 2.58 -18.37
CA ALA A 376 21.37 2.41 -19.12
C ALA A 376 21.52 0.99 -19.70
N ALA A 377 20.99 -0.02 -19.03
CA ALA A 377 20.94 -1.40 -19.53
C ALA A 377 19.82 -1.63 -20.58
N GLY A 378 18.99 -0.63 -20.88
CA GLY A 378 17.87 -0.74 -21.80
C GLY A 378 16.69 -1.60 -21.26
N VAL A 379 16.62 -1.80 -19.95
CA VAL A 379 15.60 -2.61 -19.31
C VAL A 379 14.33 -1.77 -19.08
N ARG A 380 13.18 -2.30 -19.51
CA ARG A 380 11.87 -1.68 -19.19
C ARG A 380 11.62 -1.76 -17.70
N GLN A 381 11.30 -0.64 -17.08
CA GLN A 381 11.11 -0.58 -15.63
C GLN A 381 9.89 0.23 -15.21
N TYR A 382 9.30 -0.13 -14.07
CA TYR A 382 8.44 0.73 -13.27
C TYR A 382 9.22 1.19 -12.04
N VAL A 383 9.00 2.42 -11.61
CA VAL A 383 9.51 2.91 -10.32
C VAL A 383 8.46 2.67 -9.24
N CYS A 384 8.86 2.04 -8.12
CA CYS A 384 7.94 1.51 -7.13
C CYS A 384 8.24 2.08 -5.73
N PRO A 385 7.67 3.26 -5.38
CA PRO A 385 7.70 3.80 -4.02
C PRO A 385 6.66 3.12 -3.13
N ALA A 386 6.59 3.51 -1.84
CA ALA A 386 5.68 2.92 -0.88
C ALA A 386 4.92 3.92 0.00
N VAL A 387 3.76 3.48 0.52
CA VAL A 387 2.93 4.26 1.46
C VAL A 387 3.47 4.27 2.89
N HIS A 388 4.50 3.49 3.21
CA HIS A 388 5.13 3.38 4.54
C HIS A 388 4.15 3.04 5.68
N GLY A 389 3.23 2.09 5.42
CA GLY A 389 2.24 1.61 6.39
C GLY A 389 2.62 0.32 7.11
N TRP A 390 3.55 -0.49 6.57
CA TRP A 390 3.90 -1.80 7.13
C TRP A 390 4.54 -1.71 8.52
N ASN A 391 4.26 -2.73 9.35
CA ASN A 391 4.81 -2.87 10.69
C ASN A 391 4.52 -1.70 11.64
N ARG A 392 3.41 -0.96 11.39
CA ARG A 392 3.00 0.20 12.17
C ARG A 392 1.48 0.27 12.28
N THR A 393 1.00 0.87 13.35
CA THR A 393 -0.43 1.19 13.49
C THR A 393 -0.82 2.41 12.65
N LEU A 394 0.11 3.35 12.47
CA LEU A 394 -0.04 4.59 11.71
C LEU A 394 1.05 4.69 10.63
N PRO A 395 0.69 4.83 9.34
CA PRO A 395 1.63 5.13 8.26
C PRO A 395 2.47 6.40 8.51
N LEU A 396 3.71 6.39 8.04
CA LEU A 396 4.65 7.51 8.14
C LEU A 396 4.49 8.46 6.94
N LEU A 397 3.63 9.45 7.08
CA LEU A 397 3.23 10.33 5.97
C LEU A 397 4.40 11.13 5.36
N ASP A 398 5.28 11.69 6.19
CA ASP A 398 6.47 12.40 5.73
C ASP A 398 7.41 11.49 4.91
N ARG A 399 7.67 10.28 5.42
CA ARG A 399 8.52 9.32 4.70
C ARG A 399 7.88 8.87 3.39
N ALA A 400 6.57 8.59 3.41
CA ALA A 400 5.82 8.23 2.22
C ALA A 400 5.93 9.33 1.16
N TRP A 401 5.66 10.58 1.53
CA TRP A 401 5.74 11.71 0.60
C TRP A 401 7.12 11.85 -0.03
N ARG A 402 8.18 11.90 0.78
CA ARG A 402 9.56 12.07 0.30
C ARG A 402 9.97 10.96 -0.66
N ASN A 403 9.66 9.71 -0.30
CA ASN A 403 9.93 8.53 -1.13
C ASN A 403 9.14 8.58 -2.45
N ILE A 404 7.84 8.80 -2.37
CA ILE A 404 6.93 8.83 -3.53
C ILE A 404 7.34 9.96 -4.49
N ALA A 405 7.58 11.16 -4.00
CA ALA A 405 7.97 12.30 -4.82
C ALA A 405 9.36 12.12 -5.47
N ALA A 406 10.35 11.61 -4.73
CA ALA A 406 11.67 11.32 -5.27
C ALA A 406 11.61 10.27 -6.39
N MET A 407 10.94 9.14 -6.14
CA MET A 407 10.81 8.05 -7.13
C MET A 407 10.04 8.50 -8.38
N ALA A 408 9.01 9.34 -8.24
CA ALA A 408 8.31 9.91 -9.39
C ALA A 408 9.25 10.77 -10.26
N GLY A 409 10.04 11.63 -9.64
CA GLY A 409 11.04 12.43 -10.35
C GLY A 409 12.14 11.58 -11.01
N HIS A 410 12.57 10.48 -10.37
CA HIS A 410 13.54 9.53 -10.95
C HIS A 410 12.97 8.85 -12.19
N GLY A 411 11.74 8.33 -12.10
CA GLY A 411 11.12 7.64 -13.23
C GLY A 411 10.93 8.56 -14.45
N ILE A 412 10.55 9.82 -14.26
CA ILE A 412 10.44 10.79 -15.36
C ILE A 412 11.81 11.05 -16.00
N ARG A 413 12.86 11.30 -15.19
CA ARG A 413 14.21 11.56 -15.73
C ARG A 413 14.79 10.40 -16.52
N HIS A 414 14.43 9.18 -16.17
CA HIS A 414 14.94 7.94 -16.78
C HIS A 414 13.89 7.21 -17.63
N GLU A 415 12.82 7.89 -18.02
CA GLU A 415 11.77 7.38 -18.93
C GLU A 415 11.20 6.02 -18.50
N ALA A 416 10.94 5.86 -17.19
CA ALA A 416 10.31 4.65 -16.67
C ALA A 416 8.92 4.44 -17.30
N ALA A 417 8.61 3.21 -17.67
CA ALA A 417 7.36 2.84 -18.35
C ALA A 417 6.12 2.92 -17.43
N GLY A 418 6.31 2.99 -16.11
CA GLY A 418 5.21 3.10 -15.15
C GLY A 418 5.65 3.54 -13.77
N PHE A 419 4.65 3.89 -12.98
CA PHE A 419 4.76 4.27 -11.58
C PHE A 419 3.81 3.39 -10.76
N LEU A 420 4.31 2.67 -9.75
CA LEU A 420 3.56 1.68 -9.00
C LEU A 420 3.75 1.90 -7.49
N VAL A 421 2.77 2.48 -6.82
CA VAL A 421 2.81 2.70 -5.36
C VAL A 421 2.54 1.40 -4.64
N THR A 422 3.41 0.99 -3.72
CA THR A 422 3.27 -0.26 -2.97
C THR A 422 2.70 -0.03 -1.57
N ASP A 423 1.85 -0.96 -1.13
CA ASP A 423 1.22 -0.98 0.19
C ASP A 423 1.38 -2.37 0.82
N TRP A 424 2.38 -2.51 1.69
CA TRP A 424 2.80 -3.78 2.29
C TRP A 424 2.22 -3.99 3.69
N GLY A 425 1.97 -5.25 4.03
CA GLY A 425 1.44 -5.68 5.33
C GLY A 425 2.48 -6.24 6.30
N ASP A 426 3.52 -6.87 5.81
CA ASP A 426 4.64 -7.53 6.52
C ASP A 426 4.22 -8.30 7.79
N TYR A 427 4.44 -7.76 8.99
CA TYR A 427 4.17 -8.43 10.27
C TYR A 427 2.68 -8.36 10.64
N GLY A 428 1.83 -9.03 9.83
CA GLY A 428 0.43 -9.24 10.14
C GLY A 428 -0.52 -8.14 9.68
N HIS A 429 -0.06 -7.16 8.89
CA HIS A 429 -0.87 -6.09 8.32
C HIS A 429 -1.73 -5.37 9.38
N VAL A 430 -1.06 -4.95 10.46
CA VAL A 430 -1.71 -4.33 11.63
C VAL A 430 -2.34 -2.97 11.35
N ASN A 431 -1.83 -2.22 10.36
CA ASN A 431 -2.46 -0.97 9.95
C ASN A 431 -3.84 -1.21 9.33
N ASP A 432 -4.77 -0.32 9.61
CA ASP A 432 -6.07 -0.36 8.95
C ASP A 432 -5.92 0.11 7.49
N PRO A 433 -6.45 -0.62 6.49
CA PRO A 433 -6.29 -0.26 5.08
C PRO A 433 -6.80 1.14 4.71
N ARG A 434 -7.78 1.67 5.46
CA ARG A 434 -8.28 3.04 5.28
C ARG A 434 -7.22 4.10 5.57
N LEU A 435 -6.19 3.75 6.37
CA LEU A 435 -5.09 4.64 6.72
C LEU A 435 -3.97 4.66 5.66
N SER A 436 -4.01 3.79 4.66
CA SER A 436 -3.14 3.88 3.49
C SER A 436 -3.61 4.91 2.46
N ALA A 437 -4.86 5.38 2.55
CA ALA A 437 -5.43 6.35 1.62
C ALA A 437 -4.61 7.65 1.44
N PRO A 438 -3.99 8.26 2.48
CA PRO A 438 -3.09 9.39 2.28
C PRO A 438 -1.92 9.07 1.35
N GLY A 439 -1.26 7.93 1.52
CA GLY A 439 -0.17 7.48 0.65
C GLY A 439 -0.63 7.21 -0.79
N MET A 440 -1.83 6.63 -0.96
CA MET A 440 -2.47 6.48 -2.27
C MET A 440 -2.68 7.85 -2.94
N MET A 441 -3.20 8.85 -2.22
CA MET A 441 -3.43 10.20 -2.75
C MET A 441 -2.12 10.93 -3.08
N MET A 442 -1.06 10.74 -2.27
CA MET A 442 0.28 11.23 -2.57
C MET A 442 0.82 10.61 -3.85
N GLY A 443 0.63 9.31 -4.02
CA GLY A 443 1.02 8.59 -5.24
C GLY A 443 0.27 9.08 -6.47
N ALA A 444 -1.03 9.31 -6.36
CA ALA A 444 -1.85 9.90 -7.43
C ALA A 444 -1.31 11.27 -7.88
N GLU A 445 -1.06 12.16 -6.92
CA GLU A 445 -0.48 13.49 -7.19
C GLU A 445 0.85 13.39 -7.92
N CYS A 446 1.76 12.51 -7.44
CA CYS A 446 3.09 12.39 -8.03
C CYS A 446 3.08 11.65 -9.38
N ALA A 447 2.24 10.64 -9.56
CA ALA A 447 2.08 9.95 -10.84
C ALA A 447 1.50 10.86 -11.93
N TRP A 448 0.71 11.83 -11.52
CA TRP A 448 0.09 12.80 -12.42
C TRP A 448 1.03 13.96 -12.75
N ASN A 449 1.66 14.56 -11.74
CA ASN A 449 2.41 15.82 -11.82
C ASN A 449 3.92 15.67 -11.71
N GLY A 450 4.46 14.47 -11.57
CA GLY A 450 5.90 14.26 -11.45
C GLY A 450 6.53 14.66 -10.11
N GLY A 451 5.73 14.88 -9.05
CA GLY A 451 6.23 15.14 -7.69
C GLY A 451 6.62 16.58 -7.39
N GLY A 452 6.13 17.55 -8.16
CA GLY A 452 6.46 18.97 -7.99
C GLY A 452 5.70 19.70 -6.87
N ALA A 453 4.68 19.12 -6.26
CA ALA A 453 3.87 19.72 -5.21
C ALA A 453 4.61 19.80 -3.86
N GLY A 454 4.18 20.71 -2.97
CA GLY A 454 4.70 20.82 -1.61
C GLY A 454 3.99 19.86 -0.64
N TYR A 455 4.74 19.28 0.32
CA TYR A 455 4.20 18.36 1.32
C TYR A 455 3.01 18.91 2.10
N ASP A 456 3.15 20.12 2.65
CA ASP A 456 2.11 20.76 3.46
C ASP A 456 0.82 21.03 2.66
N ASP A 457 0.94 21.40 1.39
CA ASP A 457 -0.20 21.60 0.50
C ASP A 457 -0.92 20.27 0.23
N VAL A 458 -0.18 19.22 -0.10
CA VAL A 458 -0.76 17.89 -0.34
C VAL A 458 -1.44 17.36 0.92
N LEU A 459 -0.82 17.47 2.10
CA LEU A 459 -1.45 17.09 3.37
C LEU A 459 -2.74 17.85 3.64
N ARG A 460 -2.79 19.14 3.38
CA ARG A 460 -3.99 19.96 3.55
C ARG A 460 -5.11 19.50 2.61
N ARG A 461 -4.80 19.25 1.34
CA ARG A 461 -5.77 18.73 0.36
C ARG A 461 -6.28 17.33 0.74
N ILE A 462 -5.40 16.46 1.23
CA ILE A 462 -5.78 15.13 1.76
C ILE A 462 -6.72 15.29 2.98
N GLY A 463 -6.37 16.16 3.92
CA GLY A 463 -7.21 16.45 5.10
C GLY A 463 -8.60 16.95 4.72
N LEU A 464 -8.67 17.83 3.73
CA LEU A 464 -9.95 18.33 3.21
C LEU A 464 -10.75 17.21 2.52
N ALA A 465 -10.11 16.38 1.68
CA ALA A 465 -10.77 15.31 0.94
C ALA A 465 -11.27 14.16 1.83
N MET A 466 -10.47 13.76 2.84
CA MET A 466 -10.80 12.61 3.71
C MET A 466 -11.67 12.99 4.91
N PHE A 467 -11.48 14.20 5.45
CA PHE A 467 -11.98 14.58 6.78
C PHE A 467 -12.72 15.92 6.78
N ALA A 468 -12.90 16.55 5.61
CA ALA A 468 -13.45 17.91 5.52
C ALA A 468 -12.67 18.94 6.41
N ASP A 469 -11.36 18.70 6.60
CA ASP A 469 -10.47 19.60 7.36
C ASP A 469 -9.72 20.56 6.43
N PRO A 470 -10.20 21.79 6.26
CA PRO A 470 -9.55 22.78 5.40
C PRO A 470 -8.23 23.30 5.98
N THR A 471 -7.98 23.06 7.27
CA THR A 471 -6.79 23.55 7.98
C THR A 471 -5.60 22.60 7.85
N GLY A 472 -5.83 21.33 7.54
CA GLY A 472 -4.83 20.25 7.55
C GLY A 472 -4.31 19.94 8.96
N ALA A 473 -4.94 20.43 10.02
CA ALA A 473 -4.48 20.24 11.41
C ALA A 473 -4.51 18.76 11.80
N LEU A 474 -5.53 18.03 11.35
CA LEU A 474 -5.67 16.59 11.62
C LEU A 474 -4.54 15.79 10.99
N MET A 475 -4.21 16.06 9.74
CA MET A 475 -3.13 15.35 9.04
C MET A 475 -1.76 15.65 9.68
N ARG A 476 -1.51 16.90 10.09
CA ARG A 476 -0.30 17.25 10.85
C ARG A 476 -0.23 16.56 12.21
N ALA A 477 -1.35 16.48 12.93
CA ALA A 477 -1.40 15.77 14.22
C ALA A 477 -1.11 14.26 14.05
N TRP A 478 -1.70 13.64 13.02
CA TRP A 478 -1.38 12.25 12.65
C TRP A 478 0.11 12.06 12.37
N ASP A 479 0.67 12.88 11.48
CA ASP A 479 2.10 12.78 11.09
C ASP A 479 3.03 12.91 12.32
N VAL A 480 2.75 13.86 13.23
CA VAL A 480 3.50 14.01 14.49
C VAL A 480 3.39 12.76 15.36
N GLN A 481 2.19 12.18 15.51
CA GLN A 481 2.01 10.98 16.32
C GLN A 481 2.72 9.78 15.71
N ALA A 482 2.59 9.55 14.42
CA ALA A 482 3.24 8.44 13.71
C ALA A 482 4.77 8.48 13.85
N ARG A 483 5.37 9.66 13.65
CA ARG A 483 6.84 9.85 13.78
C ARG A 483 7.35 9.75 15.21
N SER A 484 6.51 10.01 16.19
CA SER A 484 6.90 10.03 17.59
C SER A 484 6.73 8.67 18.30
N ALA A 485 6.31 7.61 17.61
CA ALA A 485 6.17 6.26 18.16
C ALA A 485 7.46 5.80 18.86
N ALA A 486 7.35 5.33 20.12
CA ALA A 486 8.49 4.90 20.91
C ALA A 486 8.71 3.38 20.88
N LEU A 487 7.63 2.59 20.92
CA LEU A 487 7.62 1.16 20.62
C LEU A 487 6.66 0.93 19.44
N THR A 488 7.21 0.65 18.27
CA THR A 488 6.38 0.38 17.09
C THR A 488 5.88 -1.07 17.10
N TRP A 489 4.94 -1.43 16.22
CA TRP A 489 4.54 -2.83 16.02
C TRP A 489 5.73 -3.70 15.61
N HIS A 490 6.61 -3.18 14.74
CA HIS A 490 7.87 -3.83 14.39
C HIS A 490 8.68 -4.18 15.65
N ASP A 491 8.93 -3.18 16.51
CA ASP A 491 9.70 -3.38 17.74
C ASP A 491 9.03 -4.42 18.66
N ALA A 492 7.71 -4.41 18.79
CA ALA A 492 6.95 -5.35 19.61
C ALA A 492 7.09 -6.80 19.10
N VAL A 493 6.94 -7.03 17.80
CA VAL A 493 7.13 -8.35 17.19
C VAL A 493 8.56 -8.84 17.40
N ARG A 494 9.56 -7.99 17.11
CA ARG A 494 10.98 -8.33 17.28
C ARG A 494 11.31 -8.68 18.73
N LEU A 495 10.84 -7.89 19.70
CA LEU A 495 11.04 -8.13 21.13
C LEU A 495 10.47 -9.49 21.56
N LEU A 496 9.29 -9.86 21.04
CA LEU A 496 8.63 -11.11 21.39
C LEU A 496 9.29 -12.32 20.71
N GLU A 497 9.79 -12.18 19.50
CA GLU A 497 10.43 -13.28 18.77
C GLU A 497 11.87 -13.58 19.22
N LEU A 498 12.47 -12.77 20.11
CA LEU A 498 13.72 -13.09 20.77
C LEU A 498 13.65 -14.36 21.64
N ASP A 499 12.44 -14.84 21.96
CA ASP A 499 12.19 -16.06 22.76
C ASP A 499 12.21 -17.37 21.97
N MET A 500 12.35 -17.33 20.69
CA MET A 500 12.05 -18.47 19.82
C MET A 500 13.15 -19.56 19.79
N GLY A 501 13.95 -19.71 20.86
CA GLY A 501 14.82 -20.86 21.11
C GLY A 501 16.22 -20.80 20.47
N GLU A 502 17.01 -21.88 20.63
CA GLU A 502 18.32 -22.01 19.97
C GLU A 502 18.16 -21.99 18.46
N GLY A 503 18.98 -21.18 17.80
CA GLY A 503 18.79 -20.92 16.38
C GLY A 503 17.53 -20.10 16.13
N ALA A 504 17.13 -19.31 17.13
CA ALA A 504 15.94 -18.48 17.03
C ALA A 504 15.89 -17.81 15.67
N PRO A 505 14.76 -17.91 14.96
CA PRO A 505 14.57 -17.28 13.65
C PRO A 505 14.98 -15.80 13.65
N ALA A 506 14.83 -15.12 14.79
CA ALA A 506 15.29 -13.76 14.99
C ALA A 506 16.80 -13.58 14.85
N LYS A 507 17.64 -14.50 15.36
CA LYS A 507 19.10 -14.43 15.18
C LYS A 507 19.50 -14.66 13.73
N ASP A 508 18.93 -15.68 13.10
CA ASP A 508 19.20 -16.01 11.68
C ASP A 508 18.67 -14.93 10.76
N ALA A 509 17.48 -14.40 11.03
CA ALA A 509 16.88 -13.32 10.25
C ALA A 509 17.67 -12.01 10.40
N LEU A 510 18.15 -11.66 11.59
CA LEU A 510 19.03 -10.51 11.79
C LEU A 510 20.34 -10.63 11.01
N ALA A 511 20.88 -11.84 10.91
CA ALA A 511 22.07 -12.11 10.11
C ALA A 511 21.79 -12.14 8.59
N THR A 512 20.54 -12.40 8.19
CA THR A 512 20.12 -12.56 6.81
C THR A 512 19.61 -11.25 6.20
N PHE A 513 18.96 -10.39 7.00
CA PHE A 513 18.54 -9.07 6.55
C PHE A 513 19.76 -8.23 6.19
N ALA A 514 20.03 -8.13 4.89
CA ALA A 514 20.98 -7.18 4.32
C ALA A 514 20.54 -5.71 4.49
N TRP A 515 19.36 -5.47 5.05
CA TRP A 515 18.86 -4.18 5.49
C TRP A 515 19.69 -3.74 6.68
N SER A 516 20.13 -2.51 6.69
CA SER A 516 20.85 -1.97 7.86
C SER A 516 20.02 -2.22 9.12
N PRO A 517 20.42 -3.18 10.00
CA PRO A 517 19.68 -3.45 11.20
C PRO A 517 19.59 -2.18 12.02
N ASP A 518 18.45 -1.92 12.64
CA ASP A 518 18.30 -0.76 13.51
C ASP A 518 19.17 -0.91 14.77
N GLU A 519 19.20 0.13 15.60
CA GLU A 519 20.05 0.15 16.80
C GLU A 519 19.67 -0.97 17.78
N ALA A 520 18.37 -1.25 17.93
CA ALA A 520 17.89 -2.31 18.83
C ALA A 520 18.26 -3.71 18.31
N GLU A 521 18.17 -3.92 17.01
CA GLU A 521 18.57 -5.17 16.36
C GLU A 521 20.08 -5.41 16.48
N ARG A 522 20.89 -4.36 16.30
CA ARG A 522 22.34 -4.45 16.51
C ARG A 522 22.71 -4.75 17.96
N ALA A 523 21.93 -4.23 18.92
CA ALA A 523 22.19 -4.42 20.35
C ALA A 523 22.02 -5.88 20.80
N VAL A 524 21.18 -6.67 20.15
CA VAL A 524 20.96 -8.09 20.50
C VAL A 524 21.95 -9.04 19.83
N ALA A 525 22.73 -8.56 18.87
CA ALA A 525 23.75 -9.38 18.23
C ALA A 525 24.79 -9.87 19.27
N GLY A 526 24.94 -11.19 19.40
CA GLY A 526 25.87 -11.80 20.35
C GLY A 526 25.30 -12.02 21.76
N CYS A 527 24.02 -11.78 22.02
CA CYS A 527 23.38 -12.21 23.27
C CYS A 527 23.12 -13.72 23.25
N ASP A 528 23.45 -14.40 24.37
CA ASP A 528 23.36 -15.86 24.45
C ASP A 528 21.99 -16.36 24.90
N ASP A 529 21.21 -15.53 25.59
CA ASP A 529 19.88 -15.86 26.09
C ASP A 529 18.85 -14.76 25.83
N ALA A 530 17.56 -15.12 25.85
CA ALA A 530 16.46 -14.24 25.54
C ALA A 530 16.32 -13.06 26.52
N ASP A 531 16.56 -13.25 27.80
CA ASP A 531 16.43 -12.17 28.78
C ASP A 531 17.50 -11.10 28.61
N THR A 532 18.76 -11.53 28.39
CA THR A 532 19.85 -10.62 28.04
C THR A 532 19.55 -9.87 26.73
N ALA A 533 19.05 -10.56 25.71
CA ALA A 533 18.67 -9.97 24.46
C ALA A 533 17.53 -8.95 24.62
N ARG A 534 16.47 -9.28 25.35
CA ARG A 534 15.36 -8.34 25.65
C ARG A 534 15.84 -7.12 26.40
N ARG A 535 16.71 -7.30 27.40
CA ARG A 535 17.28 -6.18 28.15
C ARG A 535 18.11 -5.28 27.24
N ALA A 536 18.95 -5.84 26.37
CA ALA A 536 19.74 -5.09 25.40
C ALA A 536 18.86 -4.33 24.41
N PHE A 537 17.82 -4.99 23.89
CA PHE A 537 16.84 -4.42 22.98
C PHE A 537 16.12 -3.19 23.60
N LEU A 538 15.56 -3.37 24.81
CA LEU A 538 14.88 -2.28 25.53
C LEU A 538 15.84 -1.15 25.92
N THR A 539 17.11 -1.46 26.21
CA THR A 539 18.14 -0.45 26.51
C THR A 539 18.43 0.41 25.29
N ALA A 540 18.52 -0.18 24.11
CA ALA A 540 18.68 0.56 22.85
C ALA A 540 17.46 1.45 22.54
N LEU A 541 16.26 1.02 22.91
CA LEU A 541 15.04 1.82 22.77
C LEU A 541 14.86 2.89 23.85
N ALA A 542 15.64 2.86 24.95
CA ALA A 542 15.45 3.76 26.08
C ALA A 542 15.36 5.25 25.72
N PRO A 543 16.15 5.83 24.77
CA PRO A 543 16.03 7.24 24.40
C PRO A 543 14.67 7.62 23.81
N ARG A 544 13.99 6.67 23.14
CA ARG A 544 12.62 6.85 22.63
C ARG A 544 11.60 6.68 23.76
N LEU A 545 11.76 5.64 24.55
CA LEU A 545 10.84 5.26 25.63
C LEU A 545 10.83 6.27 26.79
N GLU A 546 11.95 6.90 27.11
CA GLU A 546 12.05 7.92 28.17
C GLU A 546 11.10 9.09 27.97
N ARG A 547 10.72 9.39 26.72
CA ARG A 547 9.82 10.50 26.35
C ARG A 547 8.33 10.16 26.53
N VAL A 548 7.98 8.88 26.74
CA VAL A 548 6.58 8.43 26.79
C VAL A 548 5.74 9.11 27.87
N PRO A 549 6.22 9.28 29.13
CA PRO A 549 5.45 9.97 30.18
C PRO A 549 5.10 11.41 29.86
N ASP A 550 5.94 12.09 29.08
CA ASP A 550 5.75 13.50 28.71
C ASP A 550 4.83 13.67 27.49
N ARG A 551 4.49 12.55 26.82
CA ARG A 551 3.61 12.48 25.64
C ARG A 551 2.14 12.19 25.97
N THR A 552 1.78 12.19 27.26
CA THR A 552 0.39 12.02 27.69
C THR A 552 -0.48 13.13 27.10
N GLY A 553 -1.14 12.86 25.99
CA GLY A 553 -1.94 13.83 25.26
C GLY A 553 -1.82 13.73 23.73
N ALA A 554 -0.95 12.87 23.17
CA ALA A 554 -0.87 12.72 21.70
C ALA A 554 -2.22 12.31 21.10
N LEU A 555 -2.88 11.30 21.67
CA LEU A 555 -4.24 10.91 21.28
C LEU A 555 -5.25 12.06 21.48
N ARG A 556 -5.15 12.82 22.57
CA ARG A 556 -5.98 13.99 22.81
C ARG A 556 -5.77 15.07 21.74
N THR A 557 -4.54 15.30 21.31
CA THR A 557 -4.24 16.26 20.23
C THR A 557 -4.93 15.88 18.92
N VAL A 558 -4.91 14.58 18.57
CA VAL A 558 -5.65 14.08 17.39
C VAL A 558 -7.15 14.26 17.58
N GLN A 559 -7.71 13.94 18.76
CA GLN A 559 -9.14 14.15 19.07
C GLN A 559 -9.54 15.62 18.99
N GLU A 560 -8.73 16.51 19.53
CA GLU A 560 -8.95 17.97 19.47
C GLU A 560 -8.90 18.47 18.01
N ALA A 561 -7.95 17.98 17.20
CA ALA A 561 -7.88 18.31 15.78
C ALA A 561 -9.10 17.77 15.01
N MET A 562 -9.56 16.54 15.29
CA MET A 562 -10.78 15.99 14.71
C MET A 562 -12.02 16.81 15.09
N ALA A 563 -12.14 17.22 16.35
CA ALA A 563 -13.25 18.04 16.81
C ALA A 563 -13.24 19.44 16.15
N ALA A 564 -12.05 20.05 16.01
CA ALA A 564 -11.88 21.32 15.34
C ALA A 564 -12.22 21.25 13.83
N ALA A 565 -11.90 20.13 13.17
CA ALA A 565 -12.22 19.88 11.78
C ALA A 565 -13.68 19.43 11.56
N ALA A 566 -14.50 19.36 12.61
CA ALA A 566 -15.86 18.81 12.57
C ALA A 566 -15.94 17.37 12.02
N VAL A 567 -14.83 16.62 12.07
CA VAL A 567 -14.78 15.21 11.66
C VAL A 567 -15.66 14.39 12.62
N ARG A 568 -16.61 13.66 12.08
CA ARG A 568 -17.41 12.76 12.91
C ARG A 568 -16.54 11.56 13.33
N PRO A 569 -16.31 11.31 14.63
CA PRO A 569 -15.57 10.15 15.10
C PRO A 569 -16.15 8.80 14.65
N THR A 570 -17.41 8.83 14.24
CA THR A 570 -18.16 7.66 13.72
C THR A 570 -17.91 7.37 12.25
N SER A 571 -17.21 8.26 11.50
CA SER A 571 -16.81 7.92 10.13
C SER A 571 -15.86 6.72 10.11
N PRO A 572 -15.89 5.85 9.08
CA PRO A 572 -15.00 4.69 9.02
C PRO A 572 -13.51 5.04 9.15
N ALA A 573 -13.05 6.06 8.42
CA ALA A 573 -11.65 6.53 8.51
C ALA A 573 -11.34 7.17 9.88
N GLY A 574 -12.28 7.92 10.47
CA GLY A 574 -12.13 8.50 11.80
C GLY A 574 -12.02 7.43 12.88
N ARG A 575 -12.85 6.38 12.84
CA ARG A 575 -12.76 5.24 13.79
C ARG A 575 -11.41 4.52 13.63
N ALA A 576 -10.96 4.26 12.40
CA ALA A 576 -9.68 3.64 12.13
C ALA A 576 -8.52 4.46 12.70
N LEU A 577 -8.50 5.78 12.45
CA LEU A 577 -7.47 6.68 12.96
C LEU A 577 -7.43 6.69 14.49
N MET A 578 -8.59 6.82 15.15
CA MET A 578 -8.67 6.81 16.61
C MET A 578 -8.18 5.49 17.21
N ARG A 579 -8.54 4.36 16.59
CA ARG A 579 -8.10 3.04 17.04
C ARG A 579 -6.60 2.85 16.87
N ALA A 580 -6.03 3.30 15.75
CA ALA A 580 -4.59 3.24 15.48
C ALA A 580 -3.80 4.11 16.47
N CYS A 581 -4.26 5.35 16.74
CA CYS A 581 -3.65 6.24 17.73
C CYS A 581 -3.67 5.61 19.14
N ALA A 582 -4.81 5.07 19.57
CA ALA A 582 -4.93 4.41 20.86
C ALA A 582 -4.02 3.17 20.97
N GLY A 583 -3.90 2.39 19.89
CA GLY A 583 -2.99 1.24 19.84
C GLY A 583 -1.54 1.65 19.96
N GLN A 584 -1.13 2.73 19.27
CA GLN A 584 0.24 3.24 19.36
C GLN A 584 0.56 3.77 20.77
N ASP A 585 -0.35 4.50 21.41
CA ASP A 585 -0.17 4.98 22.77
C ASP A 585 0.00 3.80 23.78
N LEU A 586 -0.76 2.72 23.59
CA LEU A 586 -0.64 1.52 24.41
C LEU A 586 0.65 0.75 24.18
N LEU A 587 1.14 0.65 22.95
CA LEU A 587 2.43 0.05 22.64
C LEU A 587 3.57 0.85 23.27
N ASP A 588 3.54 2.18 23.16
CA ASP A 588 4.52 3.07 23.76
C ASP A 588 4.56 2.92 25.29
N GLU A 589 3.39 2.87 25.94
CA GLU A 589 3.28 2.66 27.38
C GLU A 589 3.77 1.28 27.80
N ALA A 590 3.47 0.24 27.02
CA ALA A 590 3.97 -1.12 27.25
C ALA A 590 5.50 -1.17 27.20
N GLY A 591 6.11 -0.58 26.17
CA GLY A 591 7.56 -0.50 26.05
C GLY A 591 8.21 0.24 27.22
N TRP A 592 7.65 1.41 27.60
CA TRP A 592 8.12 2.16 28.75
C TRP A 592 8.02 1.33 30.04
N ARG A 593 6.88 0.68 30.30
CA ARG A 593 6.66 -0.13 31.50
C ARG A 593 7.64 -1.31 31.57
N LEU A 594 7.83 -2.03 30.46
CA LEU A 594 8.80 -3.12 30.38
C LEU A 594 10.24 -2.67 30.69
N ALA A 595 10.62 -1.47 30.24
CA ALA A 595 11.94 -0.90 30.53
C ALA A 595 12.07 -0.44 32.00
N ALA A 596 11.01 0.16 32.55
CA ALA A 596 10.99 0.59 33.96
C ALA A 596 11.04 -0.60 34.92
N ASP A 597 10.25 -1.65 34.68
CA ASP A 597 10.23 -2.86 35.53
C ASP A 597 11.56 -3.62 35.52
N ARG A 598 12.36 -3.46 34.48
CA ARG A 598 13.73 -4.01 34.37
C ARG A 598 14.82 -3.05 34.89
N GLY A 599 14.43 -1.90 35.45
CA GLY A 599 15.37 -0.90 36.00
C GLY A 599 16.22 -0.20 34.92
N ILE A 600 15.77 -0.22 33.65
CA ILE A 600 16.42 0.50 32.54
C ILE A 600 16.01 1.98 32.58
N LEU A 601 14.75 2.26 32.91
CA LEU A 601 14.21 3.60 33.09
C LEU A 601 13.71 3.81 34.52
N PRO A 602 13.69 5.05 35.03
CA PRO A 602 13.12 5.34 36.35
C PRO A 602 11.60 5.12 36.33
N ASP A 603 11.07 4.48 37.37
CA ASP A 603 9.62 4.36 37.54
C ASP A 603 9.02 5.76 37.83
N ARG A 604 7.97 6.12 37.10
CA ARG A 604 7.20 7.34 37.32
C ARG A 604 5.80 6.95 37.77
N GLY A 605 5.48 7.21 39.02
CA GLY A 605 4.21 6.82 39.66
C GLY A 605 2.94 7.39 39.04
N SER A 606 3.04 8.26 38.00
CA SER A 606 1.92 8.76 37.20
C SER A 606 1.51 7.81 36.07
N MET A 607 2.34 6.82 35.73
CA MET A 607 2.09 5.86 34.68
C MET A 607 1.32 4.64 35.22
N ARG A 608 0.54 3.99 34.34
CA ARG A 608 -0.19 2.76 34.69
C ARG A 608 0.78 1.64 35.07
N ASP A 609 0.36 0.76 35.99
CA ASP A 609 1.10 -0.47 36.27
C ASP A 609 1.01 -1.47 35.11
N ALA A 610 1.90 -2.46 35.09
CA ALA A 610 2.01 -3.45 34.03
C ALA A 610 0.71 -4.23 33.79
N THR A 611 -0.02 -4.59 34.87
CA THR A 611 -1.29 -5.32 34.76
C THR A 611 -2.37 -4.46 34.12
N ALA A 612 -2.44 -3.17 34.45
CA ALA A 612 -3.39 -2.23 33.86
C ALA A 612 -3.11 -1.99 32.36
N VAL A 613 -1.82 -1.87 31.98
CA VAL A 613 -1.43 -1.74 30.56
C VAL A 613 -1.77 -3.01 29.78
N ALA A 614 -1.44 -4.19 30.32
CA ALA A 614 -1.77 -5.48 29.72
C ALA A 614 -3.28 -5.62 29.46
N GLY A 615 -4.11 -5.34 30.47
CA GLY A 615 -5.56 -5.38 30.30
C GLY A 615 -6.10 -4.32 29.33
N ALA A 616 -5.43 -3.19 29.17
CA ALA A 616 -5.82 -2.17 28.20
C ALA A 616 -5.47 -2.61 26.75
N LEU A 617 -4.33 -3.26 26.54
CA LEU A 617 -3.95 -3.85 25.24
C LEU A 617 -4.96 -4.91 24.79
N GLU A 618 -5.36 -5.81 25.69
CA GLU A 618 -6.33 -6.86 25.40
C GLU A 618 -7.70 -6.26 25.01
N ARG A 619 -8.21 -5.27 25.75
CA ARG A 619 -9.45 -4.59 25.39
C ARG A 619 -9.34 -3.82 24.08
N TRP A 620 -8.23 -3.16 23.83
CA TRP A 620 -7.97 -2.50 22.55
C TRP A 620 -8.06 -3.49 21.39
N PHE A 621 -7.51 -4.70 21.56
CA PHE A 621 -7.53 -5.72 20.52
C PHE A 621 -8.94 -6.25 20.25
N GLU A 622 -9.81 -6.38 21.27
CA GLU A 622 -11.22 -6.75 21.09
C GLU A 622 -11.93 -5.77 20.13
N ASP A 623 -11.79 -4.47 20.40
CA ASP A 623 -12.35 -3.44 19.53
C ASP A 623 -11.67 -3.38 18.14
N TYR A 624 -10.37 -3.69 18.09
CA TYR A 624 -9.62 -3.76 16.83
C TYR A 624 -10.10 -4.91 15.94
N ARG A 625 -10.47 -6.07 16.50
CA ARG A 625 -11.04 -7.19 15.76
C ARG A 625 -12.32 -6.82 15.04
N ASP A 626 -13.19 -6.05 15.68
CA ASP A 626 -14.43 -5.61 15.07
C ASP A 626 -14.16 -4.68 13.87
N LEU A 627 -13.22 -3.76 14.04
CA LEU A 627 -12.77 -2.87 12.97
C LEU A 627 -12.09 -3.62 11.80
N TRP A 628 -11.31 -4.65 12.12
CA TRP A 628 -10.69 -5.52 11.12
C TRP A 628 -11.73 -6.18 10.22
N ARG A 629 -12.80 -6.72 10.80
CA ARG A 629 -13.86 -7.43 10.08
C ARG A 629 -14.74 -6.53 9.20
N GLU A 630 -14.68 -5.22 9.38
CA GLU A 630 -15.33 -4.29 8.45
C GLU A 630 -14.67 -4.30 7.06
N THR A 631 -13.40 -4.64 6.96
CA THR A 631 -12.62 -4.52 5.72
C THR A 631 -11.97 -5.82 5.27
N GLY A 632 -11.80 -6.77 6.17
CA GLY A 632 -11.05 -8.02 5.95
C GLY A 632 -11.79 -9.26 6.43
N ARG A 633 -11.33 -10.39 5.93
CA ARG A 633 -11.66 -11.73 6.43
C ARG A 633 -10.85 -12.00 7.69
N ASP A 634 -11.22 -12.99 8.49
CA ASP A 634 -10.46 -13.32 9.71
C ASP A 634 -8.99 -13.69 9.40
N ALA A 635 -8.74 -14.46 8.36
CA ALA A 635 -7.39 -14.75 7.85
C ALA A 635 -6.36 -15.00 8.97
N GLU A 636 -5.34 -14.16 9.10
CA GLU A 636 -4.30 -14.27 10.15
C GLU A 636 -4.55 -13.35 11.37
N LEU A 637 -5.76 -12.84 11.57
CA LEU A 637 -6.11 -12.00 12.71
C LEU A 637 -5.71 -12.60 14.06
N SER A 638 -5.80 -13.93 14.19
CA SER A 638 -5.35 -14.65 15.39
C SER A 638 -3.85 -14.49 15.66
N ARG A 639 -3.03 -14.39 14.62
CA ARG A 639 -1.57 -14.15 14.76
C ARG A 639 -1.27 -12.74 15.25
N VAL A 640 -2.04 -11.74 14.79
CA VAL A 640 -1.98 -10.37 15.32
C VAL A 640 -2.38 -10.37 16.79
N GLY A 641 -3.45 -11.10 17.14
CA GLY A 641 -3.87 -11.28 18.54
C GLY A 641 -2.79 -11.93 19.40
N ALA A 642 -2.09 -12.94 18.90
CA ALA A 642 -1.02 -13.60 19.62
C ALA A 642 0.12 -12.64 20.01
N VAL A 643 0.46 -11.65 19.17
CA VAL A 643 1.44 -10.61 19.52
C VAL A 643 0.93 -9.79 20.70
N VAL A 644 -0.34 -9.35 20.67
CA VAL A 644 -0.93 -8.55 21.75
C VAL A 644 -0.98 -9.33 23.06
N TRP A 645 -1.39 -10.60 23.03
CA TRP A 645 -1.49 -11.44 24.23
C TRP A 645 -0.12 -11.77 24.81
N ARG A 646 0.86 -12.12 23.97
CA ARG A 646 2.24 -12.36 24.45
C ARG A 646 2.87 -11.09 25.04
N LEU A 647 2.60 -9.92 24.47
CA LEU A 647 3.05 -8.65 25.05
C LEU A 647 2.38 -8.38 26.40
N ALA A 648 1.08 -8.67 26.54
CA ALA A 648 0.34 -8.56 27.79
C ALA A 648 0.85 -9.55 28.85
N ASP A 649 1.20 -10.78 28.47
CA ASP A 649 1.77 -11.78 29.38
C ASP A 649 3.19 -11.39 29.83
N LEU A 650 4.01 -10.86 28.93
CA LEU A 650 5.34 -10.34 29.26
C LEU A 650 5.26 -9.17 30.26
N LEU A 651 4.26 -8.29 30.14
CA LEU A 651 3.99 -7.23 31.11
C LEU A 651 3.59 -7.78 32.48
N ARG A 652 2.87 -8.90 32.55
CA ARG A 652 2.46 -9.56 33.79
C ARG A 652 3.59 -10.40 34.45
N GLY A 653 4.79 -10.43 33.86
CA GLY A 653 5.89 -11.28 34.32
C GLY A 653 5.62 -12.77 34.09
N ARG A 654 4.75 -13.13 33.16
CA ARG A 654 4.52 -14.51 32.75
C ARG A 654 5.42 -14.75 31.53
N ASP A 655 6.56 -15.39 31.77
CA ASP A 655 7.40 -15.89 30.71
C ASP A 655 6.62 -16.94 29.90
N ALA A 656 6.87 -17.01 28.59
CA ALA A 656 6.17 -17.90 27.69
C ALA A 656 6.50 -19.39 27.94
N GLU A 657 6.11 -19.92 29.09
CA GLU A 657 5.90 -21.35 29.26
C GLU A 657 4.50 -21.70 28.79
N ALA A 658 4.46 -22.35 27.63
CA ALA A 658 3.33 -23.04 27.04
C ALA A 658 2.16 -22.18 26.50
N ALA A 659 2.22 -21.85 25.23
CA ALA A 659 1.03 -21.80 24.38
C ALA A 659 1.26 -22.65 23.11
#